data_4a400ee9b57b56372f5dffca751201a2
#
_entry.id   4a400ee9b57b56372f5dffca751201a2
#
_cell.length_a   1.000
_cell.length_b   1.000
_cell.length_c   1.000
_cell.angle_alpha   90.00
_cell.angle_beta   90.00
_cell.angle_gamma   90.00
#
_symmetry.space_group_name_H-M   'P 1'
#
loop_
_entity.id
_entity.type
_entity.pdbx_description
1 polymer ?
#
loop_
_entity_poly.entity_id
_entity_poly.type
_entity_poly.pdbx_seq_one_letter_code
_entity_poly.pdbx_strand_id
1 'polypeptide(L)'
;MKQKLIQETKYNPLEFEEKIYNFWLPYFKPRGKGKKFIILIAPPNITGSLHLGHTLENVILDVIWRYKKMNGYDSIWFPGIDHAGIATQNVVEKELKKEGLTRFDLGREKFIQRVWQWKEKYGNIILEQFKKLGLSLDWSRVKFTLDKKYVDSVEKAFILYYKKGYVYRDLRPVNFCPRCQTPLSDLEVEYKEAEGYLYFLKYPLKNGGYVVVATTRPETMLGDTALAVNPKDERYFDLIGKIAILPIMNREIPIIVDSRVDPKFGTGILKVTPAHSLIDYEIGLRHSLPMISVIDENAKMNENAGEYQGLDYLSAREKIVAKLQELNLIEKIEKIKHNLPLCYRCSNEIQVVPSKEWFLKMKDLANLAIKAVKNKEVEIYPARFKKPYFDWLRNIRDWCISRKIWWGQQIPVWYCFSCGDESFIVSQKKPKAKCPKCKKKNWQRTEEVFDTWFSSALWPFAILYTKEEKKLYPANLVATARDILQLWIARMIFSGKFFQKKAPFKIVFVHPTILTKEGKRMSKSLGTGIDPLELIQKYGTDALRFGILWQMSAHQDLRFDSSPVELGQKFLNKIWNAYRFYFLQRSKNIQRNQGTSTYDKKILRALKSTKKFVSKKIEKFELGLALKRIYKFFWHELCDVYLETWKGETKNNPEVFEKIMIENLKLLHPFLPHLTQLLYFFFGQKKPLFFEKWQ
;
A
#
# COMPACT_ATOMS: atom_id res chain seq x y z
N MET A 1 20.09 -33.83 -20.00
CA MET A 1 20.39 -32.46 -19.51
C MET A 1 21.87 -32.12 -19.47
N LYS A 2 22.74 -32.95 -18.84
CA LYS A 2 24.19 -32.66 -18.75
C LYS A 2 24.90 -32.59 -20.11
N GLN A 3 24.54 -33.45 -21.08
CA GLN A 3 25.06 -33.38 -22.44
C GLN A 3 24.70 -32.04 -23.13
N LYS A 4 23.52 -31.51 -22.90
CA LYS A 4 23.08 -30.22 -23.42
C LYS A 4 23.88 -29.05 -22.86
N LEU A 5 24.26 -29.06 -21.57
CA LEU A 5 25.17 -28.05 -21.00
C LEU A 5 26.52 -28.05 -21.75
N ILE A 6 27.05 -29.24 -22.07
CA ILE A 6 28.34 -29.37 -22.71
C ILE A 6 28.28 -28.85 -24.16
N GLN A 7 27.19 -29.06 -24.85
CA GLN A 7 27.00 -28.70 -26.27
C GLN A 7 26.63 -27.23 -26.48
N GLU A 8 25.75 -26.68 -25.65
CA GLU A 8 25.20 -25.34 -25.83
C GLU A 8 26.06 -24.28 -25.11
N THR A 9 26.44 -23.25 -25.84
CA THR A 9 27.21 -22.11 -25.32
C THR A 9 26.35 -20.99 -24.77
N LYS A 10 25.05 -21.05 -25.00
CA LYS A 10 24.07 -20.03 -24.58
C LYS A 10 23.00 -20.63 -23.67
N TYR A 11 22.77 -20.00 -22.53
CA TYR A 11 21.69 -20.35 -21.62
C TYR A 11 20.35 -19.88 -22.17
N ASN A 12 19.36 -20.77 -22.25
CA ASN A 12 17.98 -20.44 -22.61
C ASN A 12 17.07 -20.54 -21.37
N PRO A 13 16.72 -19.42 -20.70
CA PRO A 13 15.90 -19.44 -19.48
C PRO A 13 14.51 -20.01 -19.69
N LEU A 14 13.87 -19.71 -20.84
CA LEU A 14 12.48 -20.10 -21.11
C LEU A 14 12.28 -21.62 -21.20
N GLU A 15 13.33 -22.36 -21.48
CA GLU A 15 13.29 -23.81 -21.54
C GLU A 15 13.22 -24.47 -20.16
N PHE A 16 13.86 -23.85 -19.15
CA PHE A 16 14.13 -24.48 -17.86
C PHE A 16 13.37 -23.86 -16.69
N GLU A 17 13.11 -22.56 -16.70
CA GLU A 17 12.60 -21.85 -15.51
C GLU A 17 11.27 -22.41 -14.99
N GLU A 18 10.31 -22.72 -15.88
CA GLU A 18 9.03 -23.29 -15.50
C GLU A 18 9.19 -24.72 -14.91
N LYS A 19 10.02 -25.56 -15.53
CA LYS A 19 10.29 -26.91 -15.05
C LYS A 19 10.92 -26.90 -13.65
N ILE A 20 11.85 -25.96 -13.42
CA ILE A 20 12.51 -25.80 -12.13
C ILE A 20 11.51 -25.27 -11.09
N TYR A 21 10.66 -24.32 -11.47
CA TYR A 21 9.64 -23.80 -10.56
C TYR A 21 8.67 -24.89 -10.11
N ASN A 22 8.18 -25.71 -11.05
CA ASN A 22 7.31 -26.82 -10.76
C ASN A 22 7.97 -27.88 -9.87
N PHE A 23 9.29 -28.10 -10.03
CA PHE A 23 10.05 -28.95 -9.11
C PHE A 23 10.07 -28.39 -7.69
N TRP A 24 10.10 -27.08 -7.47
CA TRP A 24 10.12 -26.49 -6.13
C TRP A 24 8.78 -26.48 -5.41
N LEU A 25 7.64 -26.52 -6.10
CA LEU A 25 6.31 -26.34 -5.53
C LEU A 25 6.04 -27.16 -4.24
N PRO A 26 6.38 -28.47 -4.18
CA PRO A 26 6.15 -29.27 -2.98
C PRO A 26 6.99 -28.83 -1.76
N TYR A 27 8.10 -28.14 -2.01
CA TYR A 27 9.10 -27.78 -1.01
C TYR A 27 8.91 -26.38 -0.41
N PHE A 28 7.98 -25.59 -0.92
CA PHE A 28 7.65 -24.27 -0.35
C PHE A 28 6.78 -24.38 0.92
N LYS A 29 6.19 -25.52 1.17
CA LYS A 29 5.43 -25.78 2.40
C LYS A 29 6.33 -25.79 3.63
N PRO A 30 5.82 -25.32 4.79
CA PRO A 30 6.53 -25.43 6.05
C PRO A 30 6.87 -26.88 6.39
N ARG A 31 8.08 -27.10 6.85
CA ARG A 31 8.55 -28.44 7.28
C ARG A 31 8.21 -28.77 8.72
N GLY A 32 7.82 -27.77 9.51
CA GLY A 32 7.55 -27.93 10.94
C GLY A 32 8.80 -28.13 11.82
N LYS A 33 10.00 -28.12 11.22
CA LYS A 33 11.29 -28.29 11.89
C LYS A 33 12.13 -27.02 11.82
N GLY A 34 12.82 -26.68 12.90
CA GLY A 34 13.68 -25.51 12.99
C GLY A 34 12.95 -24.23 13.45
N LYS A 35 13.72 -23.15 13.61
CA LYS A 35 13.20 -21.83 13.99
C LYS A 35 12.40 -21.25 12.84
N LYS A 36 11.18 -20.82 13.10
CA LYS A 36 10.31 -20.24 12.07
C LYS A 36 10.77 -18.83 11.67
N PHE A 37 10.69 -18.55 10.38
CA PHE A 37 10.85 -17.21 9.83
C PHE A 37 9.66 -16.91 8.90
N ILE A 38 8.75 -16.04 9.36
CA ILE A 38 7.47 -15.79 8.72
C ILE A 38 7.53 -14.46 8.00
N ILE A 39 7.27 -14.48 6.70
CA ILE A 39 7.13 -13.28 5.86
C ILE A 39 5.64 -13.04 5.64
N LEU A 40 5.22 -11.80 5.84
CA LEU A 40 3.88 -11.34 5.52
C LEU A 40 3.90 -10.67 4.14
N ILE A 41 3.12 -11.20 3.20
CA ILE A 41 2.96 -10.57 1.88
C ILE A 41 2.09 -9.33 2.00
N ALA A 42 2.43 -8.28 1.24
CA ALA A 42 1.46 -7.23 0.93
C ALA A 42 0.53 -7.75 -0.17
N PRO A 43 -0.75 -8.06 0.14
CA PRO A 43 -1.63 -8.65 -0.84
C PRO A 43 -1.95 -7.64 -1.94
N PRO A 44 -1.61 -7.90 -3.22
CA PRO A 44 -1.92 -6.97 -4.28
C PRO A 44 -3.43 -6.81 -4.48
N ASN A 45 -3.80 -5.59 -4.84
CA ASN A 45 -5.17 -5.26 -5.24
C ASN A 45 -5.51 -5.90 -6.58
N ILE A 46 -6.70 -6.48 -6.71
CA ILE A 46 -7.20 -7.07 -7.98
C ILE A 46 -7.63 -6.02 -9.02
N THR A 47 -6.92 -4.89 -9.07
CA THR A 47 -7.20 -3.78 -10.00
C THR A 47 -6.55 -3.95 -11.38
N GLY A 48 -5.75 -4.99 -11.55
CA GLY A 48 -5.02 -5.30 -12.80
C GLY A 48 -3.79 -6.17 -12.52
N SER A 49 -2.98 -6.42 -13.56
CA SER A 49 -1.72 -7.17 -13.44
C SER A 49 -0.68 -6.44 -12.55
N LEU A 50 0.31 -7.15 -12.05
CA LEU A 50 1.41 -6.59 -11.27
C LEU A 50 2.27 -5.64 -12.13
N HIS A 51 2.98 -4.74 -11.49
CA HIS A 51 3.96 -3.84 -12.09
C HIS A 51 5.33 -4.00 -11.41
N LEU A 52 6.37 -3.34 -11.93
CA LEU A 52 7.75 -3.47 -11.41
C LEU A 52 7.88 -3.16 -9.91
N GLY A 53 7.05 -2.29 -9.34
CA GLY A 53 7.04 -2.03 -7.89
C GLY A 53 6.73 -3.28 -7.08
N HIS A 54 5.69 -4.03 -7.47
CA HIS A 54 5.36 -5.33 -6.86
C HIS A 54 6.47 -6.36 -7.10
N THR A 55 7.09 -6.34 -8.28
CA THR A 55 8.22 -7.23 -8.61
C THR A 55 9.39 -6.97 -7.67
N LEU A 56 9.79 -5.72 -7.48
CA LEU A 56 10.88 -5.36 -6.59
C LEU A 56 10.60 -5.83 -5.15
N GLU A 57 9.43 -5.50 -4.61
CA GLU A 57 9.01 -5.89 -3.26
C GLU A 57 9.11 -7.41 -3.05
N ASN A 58 8.51 -8.17 -3.95
CA ASN A 58 8.44 -9.62 -3.81
C ASN A 58 9.78 -10.32 -4.10
N VAL A 59 10.60 -9.81 -5.01
CA VAL A 59 11.95 -10.32 -5.24
C VAL A 59 12.84 -10.10 -4.02
N ILE A 60 12.75 -8.93 -3.35
CA ILE A 60 13.47 -8.67 -2.10
C ILE A 60 13.08 -9.73 -1.03
N LEU A 61 11.78 -9.96 -0.86
CA LEU A 61 11.27 -10.93 0.12
C LEU A 61 11.69 -12.37 -0.21
N ASP A 62 11.72 -12.73 -1.49
CA ASP A 62 12.15 -14.06 -1.95
C ASP A 62 13.66 -14.30 -1.69
N VAL A 63 14.50 -13.29 -1.95
CA VAL A 63 15.94 -13.37 -1.60
C VAL A 63 16.12 -13.65 -0.11
N ILE A 64 15.37 -12.93 0.74
CA ILE A 64 15.43 -13.10 2.19
C ILE A 64 14.88 -14.48 2.60
N TRP A 65 13.77 -14.92 1.99
CA TRP A 65 13.20 -16.23 2.25
C TRP A 65 14.20 -17.34 1.98
N ARG A 66 14.86 -17.33 0.79
CA ARG A 66 15.87 -18.33 0.40
C ARG A 66 17.09 -18.27 1.30
N TYR A 67 17.58 -17.08 1.58
CA TYR A 67 18.72 -16.89 2.50
C TYR A 67 18.43 -17.42 3.89
N LYS A 68 17.28 -17.12 4.47
CA LYS A 68 16.88 -17.63 5.80
C LYS A 68 16.69 -19.15 5.77
N LYS A 69 16.10 -19.69 4.70
CA LYS A 69 15.95 -21.16 4.52
C LYS A 69 17.30 -21.85 4.49
N MET A 70 18.28 -21.34 3.77
CA MET A 70 19.66 -21.84 3.73
C MET A 70 20.40 -21.68 5.07
N ASN A 71 19.97 -20.77 5.92
CA ASN A 71 20.46 -20.61 7.30
C ASN A 71 19.69 -21.48 8.32
N GLY A 72 18.94 -22.48 7.86
CA GLY A 72 18.28 -23.47 8.72
C GLY A 72 16.94 -23.03 9.31
N TYR A 73 16.39 -21.88 8.89
CA TYR A 73 15.04 -21.49 9.31
C TYR A 73 13.98 -22.27 8.54
N ASP A 74 12.85 -22.53 9.20
CA ASP A 74 11.63 -22.91 8.51
C ASP A 74 10.92 -21.64 8.01
N SER A 75 11.32 -21.21 6.81
CA SER A 75 10.79 -19.98 6.19
C SER A 75 9.39 -20.22 5.64
N ILE A 76 8.45 -19.34 6.00
CA ILE A 76 7.02 -19.45 5.71
C ILE A 76 6.55 -18.17 5.03
N TRP A 77 5.86 -18.31 3.88
CA TRP A 77 5.34 -17.19 3.13
C TRP A 77 4.07 -17.59 2.37
N PHE A 78 2.93 -17.00 2.69
CA PHE A 78 1.65 -17.30 2.05
C PHE A 78 1.34 -16.32 0.93
N PRO A 79 0.87 -16.79 -0.23
CA PRO A 79 0.31 -15.91 -1.25
C PRO A 79 -1.02 -15.33 -0.80
N GLY A 80 -1.32 -14.11 -1.23
CA GLY A 80 -2.59 -13.46 -0.95
C GLY A 80 -2.91 -12.36 -1.93
N ILE A 81 -4.20 -12.04 -2.04
CA ILE A 81 -4.74 -10.95 -2.87
C ILE A 81 -5.80 -10.17 -2.09
N ASP A 82 -5.92 -8.88 -2.37
CA ASP A 82 -6.88 -7.99 -1.71
C ASP A 82 -8.03 -7.65 -2.66
N HIS A 83 -9.27 -7.64 -2.13
CA HIS A 83 -10.47 -7.26 -2.88
C HIS A 83 -10.49 -5.77 -3.24
N ALA A 84 -9.76 -4.94 -2.52
CA ALA A 84 -9.48 -3.53 -2.77
C ALA A 84 -10.70 -2.59 -2.90
N GLY A 85 -11.86 -2.98 -2.41
CA GLY A 85 -13.07 -2.16 -2.26
C GLY A 85 -13.31 -1.16 -3.39
N ILE A 86 -13.22 0.13 -3.07
CA ILE A 86 -13.44 1.24 -4.01
C ILE A 86 -12.55 1.18 -5.26
N ALA A 87 -11.32 0.66 -5.14
CA ALA A 87 -10.40 0.60 -6.26
C ALA A 87 -10.85 -0.41 -7.32
N THR A 88 -11.26 -1.61 -6.89
CA THR A 88 -11.77 -2.65 -7.80
C THR A 88 -13.13 -2.27 -8.39
N GLN A 89 -14.04 -1.72 -7.56
CA GLN A 89 -15.31 -1.23 -8.07
C GLN A 89 -15.10 -0.20 -9.18
N ASN A 90 -14.19 0.75 -8.99
CA ASN A 90 -13.92 1.83 -9.95
C ASN A 90 -13.36 1.33 -11.28
N VAL A 91 -12.48 0.31 -11.28
CA VAL A 91 -11.98 -0.26 -12.55
C VAL A 91 -13.07 -1.02 -13.29
N VAL A 92 -13.95 -1.75 -12.60
CA VAL A 92 -15.09 -2.43 -13.21
C VAL A 92 -16.10 -1.44 -13.76
N GLU A 93 -16.38 -0.32 -13.06
CA GLU A 93 -17.22 0.77 -13.58
C GLU A 93 -16.63 1.41 -14.84
N LYS A 94 -15.30 1.56 -14.92
CA LYS A 94 -14.63 2.06 -16.13
C LYS A 94 -14.81 1.10 -17.32
N GLU A 95 -14.78 -0.21 -17.07
CA GLU A 95 -15.05 -1.20 -18.14
C GLU A 95 -16.52 -1.15 -18.59
N LEU A 96 -17.46 -1.06 -17.63
CA LEU A 96 -18.88 -0.90 -17.96
C LEU A 96 -19.15 0.37 -18.80
N LYS A 97 -18.45 1.46 -18.49
CA LYS A 97 -18.57 2.71 -19.27
C LYS A 97 -18.17 2.53 -20.74
N LYS A 98 -17.20 1.64 -21.05
CA LYS A 98 -16.85 1.31 -22.43
C LYS A 98 -17.97 0.55 -23.15
N GLU A 99 -18.80 -0.17 -22.39
CA GLU A 99 -19.99 -0.86 -22.87
C GLU A 99 -21.23 0.05 -22.90
N GLY A 100 -21.09 1.36 -22.56
CA GLY A 100 -22.20 2.32 -22.48
C GLY A 100 -23.08 2.16 -21.24
N LEU A 101 -22.65 1.38 -20.25
CA LEU A 101 -23.41 1.04 -19.05
C LEU A 101 -22.85 1.67 -17.77
N THR A 102 -23.72 1.88 -16.79
CA THR A 102 -23.38 2.21 -15.41
C THR A 102 -23.72 1.05 -14.47
N ARG A 103 -23.22 1.08 -13.23
CA ARG A 103 -23.60 0.09 -12.23
C ARG A 103 -25.10 0.14 -11.89
N PHE A 104 -25.72 1.31 -12.03
CA PHE A 104 -27.14 1.51 -11.73
C PHE A 104 -28.04 0.82 -12.76
N ASP A 105 -27.62 0.79 -14.05
CA ASP A 105 -28.34 0.08 -15.12
C ASP A 105 -28.34 -1.43 -14.90
N LEU A 106 -27.24 -1.96 -14.34
CA LEU A 106 -27.13 -3.39 -14.00
C LEU A 106 -27.90 -3.77 -12.72
N GLY A 107 -27.99 -2.84 -11.77
CA GLY A 107 -28.40 -3.14 -10.42
C GLY A 107 -27.30 -3.87 -9.61
N ARG A 108 -27.44 -3.87 -8.28
CA ARG A 108 -26.41 -4.33 -7.32
C ARG A 108 -25.96 -5.77 -7.55
N GLU A 109 -26.89 -6.71 -7.71
CA GLU A 109 -26.57 -8.13 -7.82
C GLU A 109 -25.73 -8.44 -9.07
N LYS A 110 -26.20 -7.98 -10.24
CA LYS A 110 -25.47 -8.20 -11.51
C LYS A 110 -24.13 -7.48 -11.52
N PHE A 111 -24.06 -6.29 -10.93
CA PHE A 111 -22.79 -5.58 -10.80
C PHE A 111 -21.80 -6.36 -9.92
N ILE A 112 -22.20 -6.88 -8.77
CA ILE A 112 -21.35 -7.70 -7.89
C ILE A 112 -20.89 -8.97 -8.63
N GLN A 113 -21.75 -9.62 -9.41
CA GLN A 113 -21.36 -10.76 -10.24
C GLN A 113 -20.27 -10.37 -11.26
N ARG A 114 -20.37 -9.19 -11.88
CA ARG A 114 -19.35 -8.67 -12.80
C ARG A 114 -18.01 -8.43 -12.09
N VAL A 115 -18.04 -7.94 -10.84
CA VAL A 115 -16.83 -7.77 -10.05
C VAL A 115 -16.20 -9.11 -9.66
N TRP A 116 -16.99 -10.15 -9.36
CA TRP A 116 -16.48 -11.51 -9.15
C TRP A 116 -15.80 -12.09 -10.39
N GLN A 117 -16.39 -11.90 -11.59
CA GLN A 117 -15.74 -12.30 -12.86
C GLN A 117 -14.40 -11.57 -13.06
N TRP A 118 -14.35 -10.28 -12.75
CA TRP A 118 -13.11 -9.50 -12.74
C TRP A 118 -12.08 -10.07 -11.78
N LYS A 119 -12.48 -10.39 -10.55
CA LYS A 119 -11.62 -11.03 -9.54
C LYS A 119 -11.06 -12.36 -10.04
N GLU A 120 -11.86 -13.23 -10.65
CA GLU A 120 -11.35 -14.49 -11.18
C GLU A 120 -10.30 -14.26 -12.26
N LYS A 121 -10.54 -13.36 -13.18
CA LYS A 121 -9.58 -13.01 -14.23
C LYS A 121 -8.28 -12.47 -13.67
N TYR A 122 -8.33 -11.36 -12.97
CA TYR A 122 -7.12 -10.64 -12.52
C TYR A 122 -6.46 -11.25 -11.30
N GLY A 123 -7.22 -11.91 -10.43
CA GLY A 123 -6.67 -12.68 -9.32
C GLY A 123 -5.78 -13.81 -9.84
N ASN A 124 -6.24 -14.56 -10.84
CA ASN A 124 -5.44 -15.62 -11.46
C ASN A 124 -4.21 -15.07 -12.18
N ILE A 125 -4.33 -13.95 -12.92
CA ILE A 125 -3.18 -13.28 -13.54
C ILE A 125 -2.10 -12.93 -12.51
N ILE A 126 -2.49 -12.32 -11.39
CA ILE A 126 -1.56 -11.95 -10.31
C ILE A 126 -0.85 -13.19 -9.74
N LEU A 127 -1.59 -14.26 -9.46
CA LEU A 127 -1.01 -15.48 -8.92
C LEU A 127 -0.05 -16.14 -9.92
N GLU A 128 -0.37 -16.15 -11.22
CA GLU A 128 0.55 -16.64 -12.26
C GLU A 128 1.77 -15.74 -12.40
N GLN A 129 1.64 -14.41 -12.31
CA GLN A 129 2.78 -13.51 -12.28
C GLN A 129 3.73 -13.80 -11.10
N PHE A 130 3.21 -14.13 -9.92
CA PHE A 130 4.03 -14.56 -8.80
C PHE A 130 4.81 -15.85 -9.10
N LYS A 131 4.20 -16.82 -9.78
CA LYS A 131 4.88 -18.05 -10.19
C LYS A 131 5.99 -17.75 -11.21
N LYS A 132 5.69 -16.95 -12.22
CA LYS A 132 6.67 -16.54 -13.25
C LYS A 132 7.85 -15.74 -12.66
N LEU A 133 7.65 -15.01 -11.56
CA LEU A 133 8.72 -14.35 -10.80
C LEU A 133 9.57 -15.32 -9.95
N GLY A 134 9.21 -16.59 -9.89
CA GLY A 134 9.95 -17.62 -9.13
C GLY A 134 9.83 -17.50 -7.62
N LEU A 135 8.72 -16.94 -7.10
CA LEU A 135 8.55 -16.66 -5.68
C LEU A 135 8.31 -17.93 -4.86
N SER A 136 8.94 -18.01 -3.70
CA SER A 136 8.89 -19.16 -2.79
C SER A 136 7.64 -19.17 -1.89
N LEU A 137 6.47 -19.16 -2.51
CA LEU A 137 5.16 -19.06 -1.84
C LEU A 137 4.55 -20.44 -1.57
N ASP A 138 3.93 -20.64 -0.42
CA ASP A 138 3.15 -21.84 -0.09
C ASP A 138 1.78 -21.81 -0.78
N TRP A 139 1.70 -22.33 -1.98
CA TRP A 139 0.50 -22.33 -2.84
C TRP A 139 -0.69 -23.13 -2.28
N SER A 140 -0.48 -23.97 -1.26
CA SER A 140 -1.59 -24.67 -0.59
C SER A 140 -2.42 -23.73 0.31
N ARG A 141 -2.00 -22.47 0.48
CA ARG A 141 -2.56 -21.51 1.43
C ARG A 141 -2.78 -20.13 0.83
N VAL A 142 -3.29 -20.06 -0.40
CA VAL A 142 -3.70 -18.81 -1.01
C VAL A 142 -4.79 -18.16 -0.16
N LYS A 143 -4.66 -16.87 0.13
CA LYS A 143 -5.59 -16.10 0.96
C LYS A 143 -6.23 -14.97 0.16
N PHE A 144 -7.51 -14.76 0.37
CA PHE A 144 -8.23 -13.65 -0.23
C PHE A 144 -9.04 -12.90 0.85
N THR A 145 -9.04 -11.58 0.80
CA THR A 145 -9.69 -10.76 1.83
C THR A 145 -11.23 -10.88 1.85
N LEU A 146 -11.86 -11.53 0.85
CA LEU A 146 -13.28 -11.92 0.89
C LEU A 146 -13.49 -13.42 1.13
N ASP A 147 -12.46 -14.17 1.53
CA ASP A 147 -12.67 -15.53 2.04
C ASP A 147 -13.61 -15.49 3.25
N LYS A 148 -14.54 -16.44 3.34
CA LYS A 148 -15.52 -16.49 4.43
C LYS A 148 -14.90 -16.37 5.84
N LYS A 149 -13.81 -17.12 6.10
CA LYS A 149 -13.12 -17.07 7.40
C LYS A 149 -12.46 -15.72 7.67
N TYR A 150 -12.01 -15.05 6.60
CA TYR A 150 -11.46 -13.71 6.71
C TYR A 150 -12.56 -12.69 7.05
N VAL A 151 -13.67 -12.71 6.30
CA VAL A 151 -14.85 -11.87 6.56
C VAL A 151 -15.36 -12.07 7.98
N ASP A 152 -15.51 -13.32 8.44
CA ASP A 152 -15.89 -13.64 9.82
C ASP A 152 -14.95 -12.97 10.85
N SER A 153 -13.67 -12.89 10.56
CA SER A 153 -12.68 -12.25 11.45
C SER A 153 -12.83 -10.73 11.45
N VAL A 154 -13.12 -10.12 10.30
CA VAL A 154 -13.36 -8.68 10.15
C VAL A 154 -14.62 -8.26 10.89
N GLU A 155 -15.73 -9.00 10.72
CA GLU A 155 -16.98 -8.73 11.44
C GLU A 155 -16.82 -8.85 12.96
N LYS A 156 -16.10 -9.87 13.43
CA LYS A 156 -15.79 -10.03 14.87
C LYS A 156 -14.96 -8.87 15.41
N ALA A 157 -14.00 -8.36 14.62
CA ALA A 157 -13.18 -7.23 15.01
C ALA A 157 -14.04 -5.96 15.16
N PHE A 158 -14.93 -5.68 14.21
CA PHE A 158 -15.88 -4.57 14.31
C PHE A 158 -16.76 -4.68 15.54
N ILE A 159 -17.39 -5.85 15.77
CA ILE A 159 -18.25 -6.10 16.93
C ILE A 159 -17.48 -5.89 18.24
N LEU A 160 -16.22 -6.33 18.32
CA LEU A 160 -15.41 -6.14 19.52
C LEU A 160 -15.04 -4.66 19.72
N TYR A 161 -14.67 -3.94 18.67
CA TYR A 161 -14.45 -2.49 18.76
C TYR A 161 -15.71 -1.76 19.21
N TYR A 162 -16.89 -2.11 18.66
CA TYR A 162 -18.18 -1.54 19.04
C TYR A 162 -18.49 -1.80 20.53
N LYS A 163 -18.39 -3.06 20.98
CA LYS A 163 -18.63 -3.43 22.39
C LYS A 163 -17.68 -2.73 23.38
N LYS A 164 -16.47 -2.37 22.92
CA LYS A 164 -15.48 -1.64 23.72
C LYS A 164 -15.62 -0.11 23.61
N GLY A 165 -16.63 0.40 22.88
CA GLY A 165 -16.88 1.83 22.73
C GLY A 165 -15.91 2.57 21.81
N TYR A 166 -15.11 1.83 21.00
CA TYR A 166 -14.23 2.42 19.99
C TYR A 166 -14.94 2.75 18.69
N VAL A 167 -15.93 1.97 18.29
CA VAL A 167 -16.76 2.24 17.11
C VAL A 167 -18.04 2.94 17.53
N TYR A 168 -18.39 4.00 16.80
CA TYR A 168 -19.61 4.77 16.98
C TYR A 168 -20.16 5.23 15.63
N ARG A 169 -21.42 5.62 15.58
CA ARG A 169 -22.07 6.20 14.40
C ARG A 169 -22.44 7.65 14.70
N ASP A 170 -22.10 8.55 13.79
CA ASP A 170 -22.32 9.99 14.00
C ASP A 170 -22.51 10.72 12.67
N LEU A 171 -23.21 11.85 12.71
CA LEU A 171 -23.34 12.79 11.61
C LEU A 171 -22.17 13.79 11.69
N ARG A 172 -21.23 13.67 10.79
CA ARG A 172 -20.02 14.52 10.76
C ARG A 172 -19.68 14.90 9.32
N PRO A 173 -19.03 16.05 9.09
CA PRO A 173 -18.47 16.35 7.80
C PRO A 173 -17.38 15.33 7.46
N VAL A 174 -17.44 14.79 6.27
CA VAL A 174 -16.47 13.82 5.71
C VAL A 174 -16.03 14.27 4.32
N ASN A 175 -14.83 13.88 3.93
CA ASN A 175 -14.43 13.98 2.52
C ASN A 175 -15.31 13.02 1.71
N PHE A 176 -16.13 13.53 0.81
CA PHE A 176 -17.08 12.74 0.04
C PHE A 176 -16.78 12.86 -1.46
N CYS A 177 -16.72 11.74 -2.16
CA CYS A 177 -16.54 11.74 -3.61
C CYS A 177 -17.92 11.66 -4.30
N PRO A 178 -18.37 12.74 -4.99
CA PRO A 178 -19.69 12.75 -5.63
C PRO A 178 -19.81 11.74 -6.78
N ARG A 179 -18.71 11.40 -7.47
CA ARG A 179 -18.70 10.39 -8.53
C ARG A 179 -18.75 8.96 -7.98
N CYS A 180 -17.93 8.65 -6.96
CA CYS A 180 -17.90 7.32 -6.35
C CYS A 180 -19.07 7.09 -5.39
N GLN A 181 -19.79 8.15 -5.00
CA GLN A 181 -20.90 8.15 -4.06
C GLN A 181 -20.54 7.51 -2.71
N THR A 182 -19.39 7.93 -2.14
CA THR A 182 -18.88 7.34 -0.90
C THR A 182 -17.96 8.31 -0.15
N PRO A 183 -17.95 8.25 1.19
CA PRO A 183 -16.96 8.97 1.99
C PRO A 183 -15.55 8.39 1.76
N LEU A 184 -14.55 9.23 1.98
CA LEU A 184 -13.12 8.93 1.91
C LEU A 184 -12.45 9.28 3.24
N SER A 185 -11.43 8.53 3.63
CA SER A 185 -10.53 8.94 4.71
C SER A 185 -9.54 10.00 4.22
N ASP A 186 -8.92 10.75 5.15
CA ASP A 186 -7.96 11.83 4.79
C ASP A 186 -6.81 11.34 3.91
N LEU A 187 -6.35 10.11 4.10
CA LEU A 187 -5.27 9.51 3.29
C LEU A 187 -5.73 9.01 1.90
N GLU A 188 -7.02 9.07 1.60
CA GLU A 188 -7.60 8.73 0.29
C GLU A 188 -7.89 9.98 -0.54
N VAL A 189 -7.44 11.14 -0.06
CA VAL A 189 -7.52 12.43 -0.77
C VAL A 189 -6.13 12.78 -1.30
N GLU A 190 -6.04 13.00 -2.60
CA GLU A 190 -4.85 13.52 -3.27
C GLU A 190 -5.02 15.02 -3.53
N TYR A 191 -3.93 15.77 -3.44
CA TYR A 191 -3.96 17.21 -3.69
C TYR A 191 -3.20 17.52 -4.98
N LYS A 192 -3.83 18.29 -5.85
CA LYS A 192 -3.21 18.76 -7.10
C LYS A 192 -3.21 20.29 -7.11
N GLU A 193 -2.05 20.88 -7.37
CA GLU A 193 -1.97 22.33 -7.59
C GLU A 193 -2.81 22.72 -8.83
N ALA A 194 -3.70 23.67 -8.64
CA ALA A 194 -4.55 24.23 -9.67
C ALA A 194 -4.61 25.76 -9.54
N GLU A 195 -4.83 26.41 -10.65
CA GLU A 195 -5.16 27.84 -10.65
C GLU A 195 -6.60 28.05 -10.18
N GLY A 196 -6.82 29.11 -9.42
CA GLY A 196 -8.12 29.48 -8.90
C GLY A 196 -8.17 30.95 -8.48
N TYR A 197 -9.21 31.28 -7.76
CA TYR A 197 -9.43 32.65 -7.30
C TYR A 197 -9.60 32.69 -5.79
N LEU A 198 -9.06 33.73 -5.17
CA LEU A 198 -9.31 34.09 -3.78
C LEU A 198 -10.24 35.32 -3.81
N TYR A 199 -11.41 35.16 -3.25
CA TYR A 199 -12.46 36.20 -3.20
C TYR A 199 -12.39 36.89 -1.85
N PHE A 200 -12.29 38.22 -1.84
CA PHE A 200 -12.33 39.05 -0.65
C PHE A 200 -13.74 39.60 -0.48
N LEU A 201 -14.48 39.06 0.49
CA LEU A 201 -15.91 39.30 0.66
C LEU A 201 -16.16 40.21 1.89
N LYS A 202 -16.98 41.23 1.73
CA LYS A 202 -17.42 42.14 2.79
C LYS A 202 -18.60 41.54 3.55
N TYR A 203 -18.46 41.37 4.85
CA TYR A 203 -19.52 40.99 5.77
C TYR A 203 -19.92 42.24 6.57
N PRO A 204 -21.12 42.79 6.35
CA PRO A 204 -21.61 43.94 7.13
C PRO A 204 -21.66 43.60 8.62
N LEU A 205 -21.36 44.56 9.46
CA LEU A 205 -21.53 44.47 10.91
C LEU A 205 -22.89 45.04 11.30
N LYS A 206 -23.55 44.44 12.27
CA LYS A 206 -24.87 44.86 12.78
C LYS A 206 -24.89 46.34 13.23
N ASN A 207 -23.77 46.80 13.79
CA ASN A 207 -23.62 48.17 14.32
C ASN A 207 -22.94 49.15 13.32
N GLY A 208 -22.94 48.79 12.03
CA GLY A 208 -22.32 49.58 10.97
C GLY A 208 -20.88 49.19 10.64
N GLY A 209 -20.48 49.51 9.42
CA GLY A 209 -19.20 49.06 8.86
C GLY A 209 -19.24 47.61 8.33
N TYR A 210 -18.08 47.09 7.99
CA TYR A 210 -17.95 45.70 7.52
C TYR A 210 -16.58 45.13 7.87
N VAL A 211 -16.49 43.82 7.81
CA VAL A 211 -15.20 43.07 7.86
C VAL A 211 -14.99 42.31 6.56
N VAL A 212 -13.75 42.11 6.16
CA VAL A 212 -13.42 41.41 4.92
C VAL A 212 -12.84 40.03 5.22
N VAL A 213 -13.44 38.99 4.64
CA VAL A 213 -12.93 37.61 4.68
C VAL A 213 -12.45 37.17 3.32
N ALA A 214 -11.40 36.32 3.28
CA ALA A 214 -10.86 35.75 2.07
C ALA A 214 -11.23 34.27 1.94
N THR A 215 -11.80 33.86 0.81
CA THR A 215 -12.20 32.47 0.57
C THR A 215 -11.95 32.04 -0.87
N THR A 216 -11.60 30.79 -1.07
CA THR A 216 -11.57 30.13 -2.39
C THR A 216 -12.91 29.49 -2.77
N ARG A 217 -13.85 29.43 -1.81
CA ARG A 217 -15.13 28.70 -1.94
C ARG A 217 -16.32 29.60 -1.53
N PRO A 218 -16.65 30.64 -2.31
CA PRO A 218 -17.75 31.51 -1.97
C PRO A 218 -19.10 30.80 -1.90
N GLU A 219 -19.31 29.69 -2.62
CA GLU A 219 -20.55 28.91 -2.57
C GLU A 219 -20.85 28.34 -1.19
N THR A 220 -19.82 28.06 -0.38
CA THR A 220 -20.04 27.51 0.97
C THR A 220 -20.40 28.59 2.00
N MET A 221 -20.22 29.88 1.67
CA MET A 221 -20.51 30.97 2.61
C MET A 221 -21.97 30.98 3.08
N LEU A 222 -22.89 30.51 2.24
CA LEU A 222 -24.31 30.46 2.59
C LEU A 222 -24.57 29.61 3.87
N GLY A 223 -23.64 28.71 4.21
CA GLY A 223 -23.66 27.88 5.42
C GLY A 223 -22.80 28.41 6.57
N ASP A 224 -22.25 29.62 6.50
CA ASP A 224 -21.40 30.16 7.56
C ASP A 224 -22.19 30.39 8.85
N THR A 225 -21.56 30.06 9.98
CA THR A 225 -22.18 30.15 11.30
C THR A 225 -21.39 31.03 12.28
N ALA A 226 -20.18 31.43 11.91
CA ALA A 226 -19.39 32.42 12.63
C ALA A 226 -18.29 33.01 11.71
N LEU A 227 -17.70 34.11 12.13
CA LEU A 227 -16.38 34.54 11.72
C LEU A 227 -15.42 34.30 12.88
N ALA A 228 -14.17 33.92 12.58
CA ALA A 228 -13.17 33.64 13.62
C ALA A 228 -11.89 34.47 13.39
N VAL A 229 -11.30 34.93 14.49
CA VAL A 229 -10.04 35.67 14.51
C VAL A 229 -9.03 34.96 15.42
N ASN A 230 -7.73 35.14 15.16
CA ASN A 230 -6.71 34.56 16.03
C ASN A 230 -6.60 35.37 17.34
N PRO A 231 -6.48 34.72 18.52
CA PRO A 231 -6.34 35.43 19.82
C PRO A 231 -5.07 36.28 19.94
N LYS A 232 -4.13 36.19 19.02
CA LYS A 232 -2.89 36.97 18.98
C LYS A 232 -2.90 38.05 17.90
N ASP A 233 -4.01 38.22 17.18
CA ASP A 233 -4.13 39.19 16.10
C ASP A 233 -4.82 40.47 16.61
N GLU A 234 -4.00 41.42 17.04
CA GLU A 234 -4.44 42.69 17.65
C GLU A 234 -5.30 43.54 16.73
N ARG A 235 -5.20 43.35 15.39
CA ARG A 235 -5.98 44.08 14.39
C ARG A 235 -7.51 43.95 14.57
N TYR A 236 -7.93 42.90 15.22
CA TYR A 236 -9.34 42.47 15.31
C TYR A 236 -9.89 42.36 16.74
N PHE A 237 -9.14 42.82 17.73
CA PHE A 237 -9.59 42.71 19.14
C PHE A 237 -10.93 43.42 19.36
N ASP A 238 -11.13 44.59 18.74
CA ASP A 238 -12.38 45.35 18.81
C ASP A 238 -13.57 44.70 18.11
N LEU A 239 -13.34 43.67 17.31
CA LEU A 239 -14.38 42.91 16.63
C LEU A 239 -14.91 41.73 17.41
N ILE A 240 -14.16 41.26 18.40
CA ILE A 240 -14.49 40.07 19.19
C ILE A 240 -15.83 40.26 19.89
N GLY A 241 -16.75 39.29 19.70
CA GLY A 241 -18.09 39.32 20.26
C GLY A 241 -19.10 40.18 19.49
N LYS A 242 -18.66 40.94 18.46
CA LYS A 242 -19.60 41.66 17.56
C LYS A 242 -20.33 40.65 16.66
N ILE A 243 -21.43 41.13 16.08
CA ILE A 243 -22.28 40.34 15.17
C ILE A 243 -22.05 40.85 13.76
N ALA A 244 -21.73 39.93 12.85
CA ALA A 244 -21.72 40.16 11.41
C ALA A 244 -23.01 39.63 10.78
N ILE A 245 -23.42 40.25 9.68
CA ILE A 245 -24.56 39.80 8.88
C ILE A 245 -24.02 39.01 7.70
N LEU A 246 -24.42 37.76 7.61
CA LEU A 246 -24.05 36.89 6.49
C LEU A 246 -24.67 37.41 5.19
N PRO A 247 -23.88 37.77 4.18
CA PRO A 247 -24.40 38.29 2.90
C PRO A 247 -25.36 37.28 2.24
N ILE A 248 -26.29 37.79 1.44
CA ILE A 248 -27.34 37.03 0.74
C ILE A 248 -28.36 36.39 1.69
N MET A 249 -27.89 35.71 2.72
CA MET A 249 -28.75 34.96 3.68
C MET A 249 -29.33 35.82 4.79
N ASN A 250 -28.82 37.03 4.98
CA ASN A 250 -29.24 37.99 6.01
C ASN A 250 -29.29 37.40 7.44
N ARG A 251 -28.43 36.40 7.71
CA ARG A 251 -28.35 35.70 9.03
C ARG A 251 -27.30 36.41 9.89
N GLU A 252 -27.63 36.62 11.16
CA GLU A 252 -26.68 37.09 12.18
C GLU A 252 -25.72 35.98 12.56
N ILE A 253 -24.41 36.24 12.53
CA ILE A 253 -23.36 35.33 12.92
C ILE A 253 -22.34 36.04 13.85
N PRO A 254 -21.85 35.35 14.93
CA PRO A 254 -20.90 35.95 15.87
C PRO A 254 -19.48 35.99 15.31
N ILE A 255 -18.69 36.95 15.79
CA ILE A 255 -17.24 36.98 15.62
C ILE A 255 -16.59 36.35 16.87
N ILE A 256 -15.94 35.21 16.70
CA ILE A 256 -15.35 34.39 17.75
C ILE A 256 -13.82 34.39 17.71
N VAL A 257 -13.17 33.89 18.77
CA VAL A 257 -11.71 33.73 18.87
C VAL A 257 -11.33 32.27 18.76
N ASP A 258 -10.44 31.91 17.84
CA ASP A 258 -9.90 30.56 17.75
C ASP A 258 -8.43 30.55 17.31
N SER A 259 -7.60 29.82 18.04
CA SER A 259 -6.14 29.73 17.80
C SER A 259 -5.77 29.02 16.49
N ARG A 260 -6.71 28.37 15.83
CA ARG A 260 -6.49 27.70 14.52
C ARG A 260 -6.55 28.66 13.33
N VAL A 261 -7.03 29.87 13.53
CA VAL A 261 -7.02 30.90 12.48
C VAL A 261 -5.58 31.30 12.20
N ASP A 262 -5.18 31.25 10.93
CA ASP A 262 -3.87 31.78 10.49
C ASP A 262 -3.98 33.29 10.23
N PRO A 263 -3.34 34.13 11.05
CA PRO A 263 -3.42 35.59 10.92
C PRO A 263 -2.73 36.13 9.65
N LYS A 264 -1.94 35.28 8.97
CA LYS A 264 -1.21 35.65 7.75
C LYS A 264 -1.93 35.26 6.46
N PHE A 265 -2.97 34.41 6.54
CA PHE A 265 -3.71 33.98 5.36
C PHE A 265 -4.85 34.93 5.06
N GLY A 266 -4.93 35.40 3.81
CA GLY A 266 -5.98 36.35 3.37
C GLY A 266 -5.99 37.62 4.21
N THR A 267 -7.08 37.85 4.90
CA THR A 267 -7.24 39.03 5.81
C THR A 267 -6.85 38.70 7.26
N GLY A 268 -6.70 37.40 7.61
CA GLY A 268 -6.57 36.95 9.00
C GLY A 268 -7.92 36.70 9.67
N ILE A 269 -9.04 36.91 9.01
CA ILE A 269 -10.38 36.55 9.46
C ILE A 269 -10.85 35.33 8.68
N LEU A 270 -11.22 34.26 9.40
CA LEU A 270 -11.73 33.03 8.83
C LEU A 270 -13.27 33.01 8.89
N LYS A 271 -13.93 32.75 7.75
CA LYS A 271 -15.34 32.34 7.76
C LYS A 271 -15.45 30.91 8.24
N VAL A 272 -16.34 30.61 9.15
CA VAL A 272 -16.49 29.28 9.76
C VAL A 272 -17.73 28.58 9.22
N THR A 273 -17.52 27.54 8.40
CA THR A 273 -18.56 26.72 7.80
C THR A 273 -18.42 25.26 8.28
N PRO A 274 -18.93 24.90 9.47
CA PRO A 274 -18.70 23.58 10.08
C PRO A 274 -19.11 22.40 9.21
N ALA A 275 -20.09 22.56 8.32
CA ALA A 275 -20.54 21.51 7.42
C ALA A 275 -19.59 21.23 6.24
N HIS A 276 -18.76 22.21 5.82
CA HIS A 276 -18.00 22.15 4.57
C HIS A 276 -16.48 22.28 4.73
N SER A 277 -15.98 22.23 5.98
CA SER A 277 -14.57 22.21 6.31
C SER A 277 -14.31 21.40 7.56
N LEU A 278 -13.36 20.46 7.52
CA LEU A 278 -12.99 19.66 8.68
C LEU A 278 -12.39 20.50 9.81
N ILE A 279 -11.68 21.58 9.47
CA ILE A 279 -11.11 22.53 10.46
C ILE A 279 -12.22 23.34 11.10
N ASP A 280 -13.15 23.86 10.28
CA ASP A 280 -14.27 24.66 10.77
C ASP A 280 -15.23 23.83 11.64
N TYR A 281 -15.37 22.53 11.33
CA TYR A 281 -16.12 21.61 12.17
C TYR A 281 -15.52 21.49 13.57
N GLU A 282 -14.19 21.39 13.67
CA GLU A 282 -13.51 21.34 14.97
C GLU A 282 -13.60 22.67 15.74
N ILE A 283 -13.62 23.82 15.01
CA ILE A 283 -13.92 25.13 15.58
C ILE A 283 -15.37 25.16 16.06
N GLY A 284 -16.30 24.72 15.21
CA GLY A 284 -17.73 24.64 15.52
C GLY A 284 -18.02 23.82 16.78
N LEU A 285 -17.37 22.69 16.98
CA LEU A 285 -17.51 21.86 18.20
C LEU A 285 -17.04 22.59 19.44
N ARG A 286 -15.92 23.33 19.38
CA ARG A 286 -15.39 24.09 20.55
C ARG A 286 -16.30 25.25 20.94
N HIS A 287 -16.93 25.86 19.95
CA HIS A 287 -17.77 27.06 20.14
C HIS A 287 -19.28 26.76 20.08
N SER A 288 -19.67 25.47 20.05
CA SER A 288 -21.08 25.03 19.97
C SER A 288 -21.84 25.67 18.81
N LEU A 289 -21.17 25.85 17.65
CA LEU A 289 -21.79 26.44 16.46
C LEU A 289 -22.69 25.42 15.74
N PRO A 290 -23.80 25.84 15.13
CA PRO A 290 -24.63 24.97 14.33
C PRO A 290 -23.88 24.51 13.06
N MET A 291 -24.22 23.31 12.57
CA MET A 291 -23.70 22.74 11.33
C MET A 291 -24.76 22.87 10.22
N ILE A 292 -24.63 23.87 9.36
CA ILE A 292 -25.57 24.16 8.26
C ILE A 292 -24.92 23.70 6.96
N SER A 293 -25.44 22.60 6.39
CA SER A 293 -25.02 22.10 5.08
C SER A 293 -25.75 22.84 3.97
N VAL A 294 -25.02 23.28 2.94
CA VAL A 294 -25.55 23.91 1.72
C VAL A 294 -25.23 23.13 0.46
N ILE A 295 -24.38 22.10 0.55
CA ILE A 295 -24.03 21.20 -0.54
C ILE A 295 -24.34 19.76 -0.13
N ASP A 296 -24.96 19.01 -1.03
CA ASP A 296 -25.32 17.59 -0.84
C ASP A 296 -24.20 16.60 -1.26
N GLU A 297 -24.44 15.30 -1.11
CA GLU A 297 -23.52 14.22 -1.50
C GLU A 297 -23.31 14.13 -3.03
N ASN A 298 -24.16 14.75 -3.86
CA ASN A 298 -24.02 14.84 -5.33
C ASN A 298 -23.26 16.09 -5.80
N ALA A 299 -22.73 16.87 -4.85
CA ALA A 299 -22.09 18.16 -5.11
C ALA A 299 -23.06 19.20 -5.70
N LYS A 300 -24.35 19.11 -5.34
CA LYS A 300 -25.38 20.09 -5.69
C LYS A 300 -25.77 20.90 -4.46
N MET A 301 -26.16 22.13 -4.70
CA MET A 301 -26.71 22.98 -3.65
C MET A 301 -28.04 22.42 -3.15
N ASN A 302 -28.20 22.31 -1.82
CA ASN A 302 -29.40 21.77 -1.17
C ASN A 302 -30.40 22.90 -0.82
N GLU A 303 -31.47 22.55 -0.11
CA GLU A 303 -32.54 23.46 0.30
C GLU A 303 -32.06 24.64 1.16
N ASN A 304 -30.99 24.49 1.93
CA ASN A 304 -30.42 25.57 2.76
C ASN A 304 -29.67 26.63 1.95
N ALA A 305 -29.45 26.40 0.66
CA ALA A 305 -28.79 27.34 -0.24
C ALA A 305 -29.80 28.35 -0.86
N GLY A 306 -31.08 28.29 -0.49
CA GLY A 306 -32.11 29.20 -0.97
C GLY A 306 -32.29 29.15 -2.50
N GLU A 307 -32.23 30.29 -3.17
CA GLU A 307 -32.43 30.40 -4.63
C GLU A 307 -31.43 29.61 -5.48
N TYR A 308 -30.29 29.14 -4.90
CA TYR A 308 -29.26 28.36 -5.59
C TYR A 308 -29.51 26.86 -5.52
N GLN A 309 -30.61 26.40 -4.88
CA GLN A 309 -30.97 24.99 -4.74
C GLN A 309 -30.98 24.27 -6.10
N GLY A 310 -30.41 23.05 -6.14
CA GLY A 310 -30.35 22.17 -7.32
C GLY A 310 -29.22 22.47 -8.30
N LEU A 311 -28.58 23.63 -8.23
CA LEU A 311 -27.40 23.95 -9.04
C LEU A 311 -26.21 23.08 -8.60
N ASP A 312 -25.31 22.75 -9.53
CA ASP A 312 -23.99 22.26 -9.16
C ASP A 312 -23.18 23.37 -8.47
N TYR A 313 -22.25 22.99 -7.61
CA TYR A 313 -21.53 23.94 -6.75
C TYR A 313 -20.68 24.97 -7.55
N LEU A 314 -20.22 24.65 -8.77
CA LEU A 314 -19.45 25.59 -9.61
C LEU A 314 -20.38 26.63 -10.23
N SER A 315 -21.49 26.19 -10.82
CA SER A 315 -22.52 27.10 -11.35
C SER A 315 -23.11 27.99 -10.25
N ALA A 316 -23.30 27.42 -9.05
CA ALA A 316 -23.74 28.20 -7.87
C ALA A 316 -22.69 29.24 -7.48
N ARG A 317 -21.39 28.89 -7.47
CA ARG A 317 -20.29 29.82 -7.18
C ARG A 317 -20.31 31.03 -8.11
N GLU A 318 -20.45 30.80 -9.41
CA GLU A 318 -20.51 31.90 -10.42
C GLU A 318 -21.69 32.84 -10.14
N LYS A 319 -22.89 32.31 -9.89
CA LYS A 319 -24.08 33.11 -9.60
C LYS A 319 -23.97 33.88 -8.26
N ILE A 320 -23.41 33.21 -7.22
CA ILE A 320 -23.18 33.85 -5.91
C ILE A 320 -22.18 35.02 -6.05
N VAL A 321 -21.10 34.82 -6.80
CA VAL A 321 -20.12 35.89 -7.06
C VAL A 321 -20.75 37.06 -7.81
N ALA A 322 -21.53 36.79 -8.85
CA ALA A 322 -22.26 37.84 -9.58
C ALA A 322 -23.20 38.61 -8.64
N LYS A 323 -23.97 37.91 -7.77
CA LYS A 323 -24.85 38.56 -6.82
C LYS A 323 -24.12 39.41 -5.78
N LEU A 324 -22.99 38.94 -5.29
CA LEU A 324 -22.14 39.72 -4.38
C LEU A 324 -21.53 40.95 -5.04
N GLN A 325 -21.24 40.92 -6.35
CA GLN A 325 -20.80 42.08 -7.15
C GLN A 325 -21.92 43.08 -7.26
N GLU A 326 -23.13 42.69 -7.63
CA GLU A 326 -24.32 43.55 -7.67
C GLU A 326 -24.55 44.30 -6.34
N LEU A 327 -24.34 43.61 -5.23
CA LEU A 327 -24.50 44.14 -3.87
C LEU A 327 -23.28 44.95 -3.37
N ASN A 328 -22.22 45.14 -4.21
CA ASN A 328 -20.95 45.78 -3.84
C ASN A 328 -20.28 45.15 -2.60
N LEU A 329 -20.45 43.82 -2.42
CA LEU A 329 -19.92 43.06 -1.29
C LEU A 329 -18.62 42.28 -1.64
N ILE A 330 -18.04 42.52 -2.82
CA ILE A 330 -16.71 42.06 -3.19
C ILE A 330 -15.73 43.23 -3.09
N GLU A 331 -14.70 43.07 -2.25
CA GLU A 331 -13.60 44.03 -2.14
C GLU A 331 -12.63 43.87 -3.32
N LYS A 332 -12.19 42.65 -3.59
CA LYS A 332 -11.32 42.30 -4.71
C LYS A 332 -11.35 40.79 -4.98
N ILE A 333 -10.83 40.40 -6.14
CA ILE A 333 -10.62 39.01 -6.56
C ILE A 333 -9.16 38.86 -7.01
N GLU A 334 -8.44 37.90 -6.44
CA GLU A 334 -7.03 37.63 -6.77
C GLU A 334 -6.89 36.25 -7.37
N LYS A 335 -6.08 36.13 -8.43
CA LYS A 335 -5.66 34.78 -8.93
C LYS A 335 -4.67 34.18 -7.97
N ILE A 336 -4.89 32.93 -7.61
CA ILE A 336 -3.99 32.16 -6.73
C ILE A 336 -3.77 30.76 -7.27
N LYS A 337 -2.68 30.14 -6.82
CA LYS A 337 -2.51 28.70 -6.91
C LYS A 337 -2.94 28.08 -5.60
N HIS A 338 -3.78 27.09 -5.65
CA HIS A 338 -4.25 26.36 -4.48
C HIS A 338 -4.28 24.86 -4.72
N ASN A 339 -4.33 24.09 -3.63
CA ASN A 339 -4.40 22.65 -3.69
C ASN A 339 -5.85 22.17 -3.81
N LEU A 340 -6.20 21.59 -4.95
CA LEU A 340 -7.52 21.02 -5.22
C LEU A 340 -7.58 19.58 -4.65
N PRO A 341 -8.51 19.27 -3.74
CA PRO A 341 -8.64 17.93 -3.18
C PRO A 341 -9.34 16.99 -4.17
N LEU A 342 -8.68 15.89 -4.51
CA LEU A 342 -9.14 14.92 -5.49
C LEU A 342 -9.29 13.52 -4.87
N CYS A 343 -10.26 12.77 -5.34
CA CYS A 343 -10.40 11.35 -5.01
C CYS A 343 -9.22 10.57 -5.59
N TYR A 344 -8.47 9.89 -4.75
CA TYR A 344 -7.27 9.12 -5.13
C TYR A 344 -7.54 7.99 -6.16
N ARG A 345 -8.82 7.64 -6.42
CA ARG A 345 -9.21 6.56 -7.33
C ARG A 345 -9.80 7.04 -8.64
N CYS A 346 -10.63 8.06 -8.62
CA CYS A 346 -11.30 8.55 -9.83
C CYS A 346 -10.83 9.92 -10.28
N SER A 347 -9.98 10.59 -9.49
CA SER A 347 -9.45 11.93 -9.71
C SER A 347 -10.54 13.02 -9.83
N ASN A 348 -11.77 12.72 -9.36
CA ASN A 348 -12.83 13.72 -9.28
C ASN A 348 -12.62 14.61 -8.05
N GLU A 349 -12.97 15.89 -8.15
CA GLU A 349 -12.96 16.79 -7.00
C GLU A 349 -13.92 16.29 -5.92
N ILE A 350 -13.47 16.33 -4.68
CA ILE A 350 -14.26 15.91 -3.52
C ILE A 350 -14.93 17.10 -2.86
N GLN A 351 -16.03 16.84 -2.18
CA GLN A 351 -16.70 17.82 -1.33
C GLN A 351 -16.63 17.38 0.13
N VAL A 352 -16.49 18.34 1.04
CA VAL A 352 -16.68 18.07 2.46
C VAL A 352 -18.16 18.29 2.76
N VAL A 353 -18.88 17.23 3.13
CA VAL A 353 -20.32 17.27 3.40
C VAL A 353 -20.66 16.45 4.65
N PRO A 354 -21.67 16.82 5.42
CA PRO A 354 -22.16 16.04 6.53
C PRO A 354 -22.72 14.71 6.03
N SER A 355 -22.25 13.61 6.59
CA SER A 355 -22.75 12.27 6.32
C SER A 355 -22.79 11.44 7.60
N LYS A 356 -23.80 10.59 7.74
CA LYS A 356 -24.00 9.75 8.93
C LYS A 356 -23.27 8.43 8.74
N GLU A 357 -22.06 8.35 9.32
CA GLU A 357 -21.09 7.29 9.04
C GLU A 357 -20.65 6.56 10.30
N TRP A 358 -19.98 5.40 10.12
CA TRP A 358 -19.32 4.66 11.18
C TRP A 358 -17.88 5.13 11.34
N PHE A 359 -17.52 5.49 12.57
CA PHE A 359 -16.17 5.97 12.92
C PHE A 359 -15.50 5.06 13.94
N LEU A 360 -14.17 4.96 13.82
CA LEU A 360 -13.30 4.31 14.81
C LEU A 360 -12.50 5.38 15.55
N LYS A 361 -12.60 5.41 16.88
CA LYS A 361 -11.82 6.29 17.76
C LYS A 361 -10.34 5.93 17.67
N MET A 362 -9.51 6.88 17.29
CA MET A 362 -8.13 6.59 16.93
C MET A 362 -7.09 6.91 18.00
N LYS A 363 -7.35 7.83 18.90
CA LYS A 363 -6.37 8.36 19.87
C LYS A 363 -5.63 7.26 20.65
N ASP A 364 -6.35 6.34 21.27
CA ASP A 364 -5.75 5.27 22.06
C ASP A 364 -5.08 4.20 21.18
N LEU A 365 -5.69 3.89 20.03
CA LEU A 365 -5.13 2.96 19.06
C LEU A 365 -3.81 3.49 18.48
N ALA A 366 -3.74 4.77 18.14
CA ALA A 366 -2.51 5.43 17.70
C ALA A 366 -1.40 5.34 18.75
N ASN A 367 -1.75 5.53 20.04
CA ASN A 367 -0.79 5.38 21.14
C ASN A 367 -0.22 3.97 21.23
N LEU A 368 -1.02 2.91 20.95
CA LEU A 368 -0.51 1.53 20.88
C LEU A 368 0.52 1.37 19.77
N ALA A 369 0.27 1.95 18.58
CA ALA A 369 1.19 1.91 17.45
C ALA A 369 2.47 2.70 17.72
N ILE A 370 2.38 3.89 18.33
CA ILE A 370 3.52 4.71 18.72
C ILE A 370 4.41 3.95 19.72
N LYS A 371 3.81 3.39 20.78
CA LYS A 371 4.53 2.62 21.81
C LYS A 371 5.25 1.41 21.22
N ALA A 372 4.61 0.66 20.31
CA ALA A 372 5.21 -0.52 19.68
C ALA A 372 6.53 -0.20 18.95
N VAL A 373 6.59 0.94 18.23
CA VAL A 373 7.81 1.35 17.52
C VAL A 373 8.84 1.99 18.47
N LYS A 374 8.41 2.81 19.45
CA LYS A 374 9.31 3.39 20.46
C LYS A 374 10.00 2.32 21.29
N ASN A 375 9.27 1.30 21.72
CA ASN A 375 9.77 0.19 22.52
C ASN A 375 10.51 -0.87 21.71
N LYS A 376 10.74 -0.64 20.41
CA LYS A 376 11.43 -1.56 19.49
C LYS A 376 10.77 -2.95 19.37
N GLU A 377 9.46 -3.05 19.68
CA GLU A 377 8.69 -4.25 19.35
C GLU A 377 8.55 -4.41 17.82
N VAL A 378 8.52 -3.25 17.12
CA VAL A 378 8.54 -3.15 15.65
C VAL A 378 9.66 -2.21 15.23
N GLU A 379 10.51 -2.65 14.34
CA GLU A 379 11.55 -1.84 13.72
C GLU A 379 11.16 -1.44 12.31
N ILE A 380 11.10 -0.12 12.04
CA ILE A 380 10.89 0.43 10.70
C ILE A 380 12.24 0.71 10.08
N TYR A 381 12.49 0.10 8.92
CA TYR A 381 13.72 0.22 8.18
C TYR A 381 13.45 0.66 6.73
N PRO A 382 14.13 1.70 6.20
CA PRO A 382 15.10 2.58 6.86
C PRO A 382 14.50 3.50 7.93
N ALA A 383 15.32 3.90 8.90
CA ALA A 383 14.88 4.65 10.07
C ALA A 383 14.27 6.03 9.76
N ARG A 384 14.60 6.63 8.59
CA ARG A 384 14.04 7.92 8.15
C ARG A 384 12.52 7.95 8.08
N PHE A 385 11.88 6.80 7.89
CA PHE A 385 10.41 6.68 7.83
C PHE A 385 9.74 6.67 9.21
N LYS A 386 10.50 6.62 10.32
CA LYS A 386 9.93 6.70 11.68
C LYS A 386 9.33 8.07 11.97
N LYS A 387 9.95 9.16 11.49
CA LYS A 387 9.45 10.51 11.73
C LYS A 387 8.07 10.73 11.08
N PRO A 388 7.86 10.53 9.77
CA PRO A 388 6.53 10.65 9.15
C PRO A 388 5.48 9.73 9.78
N TYR A 389 5.88 8.51 10.20
CA TYR A 389 5.01 7.58 10.91
C TYR A 389 4.50 8.16 12.24
N PHE A 390 5.40 8.72 13.07
CA PHE A 390 5.01 9.31 14.35
C PHE A 390 4.20 10.59 14.19
N ASP A 391 4.58 11.44 13.24
CA ASP A 391 3.91 12.73 13.02
C ASP A 391 2.46 12.52 12.60
N TRP A 392 2.20 11.56 11.71
CA TRP A 392 0.84 11.20 11.34
C TRP A 392 0.02 10.65 12.52
N LEU A 393 0.57 9.71 13.30
CA LEU A 393 -0.13 9.10 14.43
C LEU A 393 -0.46 10.08 15.55
N ARG A 394 0.34 11.13 15.74
CA ARG A 394 0.08 12.17 16.75
C ARG A 394 -1.09 13.09 16.37
N ASN A 395 -1.31 13.26 15.07
CA ASN A 395 -2.32 14.17 14.51
C ASN A 395 -3.51 13.42 13.91
N ILE A 396 -3.64 12.11 14.21
CA ILE A 396 -4.68 11.28 13.60
C ILE A 396 -6.06 11.67 14.12
N ARG A 397 -7.01 11.81 13.19
CA ARG A 397 -8.44 11.99 13.49
C ARG A 397 -9.13 10.65 13.58
N ASP A 398 -10.36 10.64 14.12
CA ASP A 398 -11.21 9.45 14.08
C ASP A 398 -11.45 9.02 12.64
N TRP A 399 -11.37 7.73 12.41
CA TRP A 399 -11.35 7.16 11.07
C TRP A 399 -12.74 6.74 10.64
N CYS A 400 -13.28 7.34 9.55
CA CYS A 400 -14.49 6.89 8.90
C CYS A 400 -14.24 5.52 8.23
N ILE A 401 -14.88 4.47 8.77
CA ILE A 401 -14.67 3.08 8.36
C ILE A 401 -15.79 2.51 7.48
N SER A 402 -16.87 3.24 7.27
CA SER A 402 -17.96 2.86 6.34
C SER A 402 -17.72 3.41 4.94
N ARG A 403 -18.20 2.67 3.94
CA ARG A 403 -18.22 3.05 2.53
C ARG A 403 -19.58 2.70 1.93
N LYS A 404 -20.14 3.60 1.11
CA LYS A 404 -21.43 3.44 0.41
C LYS A 404 -21.28 2.76 -0.96
N ILE A 405 -20.17 2.05 -1.20
CA ILE A 405 -19.95 1.26 -2.42
C ILE A 405 -20.61 -0.13 -2.29
N TRP A 406 -20.71 -0.85 -3.41
CA TRP A 406 -21.36 -2.17 -3.44
C TRP A 406 -20.40 -3.33 -3.23
N TRP A 407 -19.13 -3.16 -3.62
CA TRP A 407 -18.11 -4.21 -3.52
C TRP A 407 -17.29 -4.09 -2.25
N GLY A 408 -17.38 -5.08 -1.40
CA GLY A 408 -16.61 -5.16 -0.14
C GLY A 408 -17.29 -6.04 0.91
N GLN A 409 -16.72 -6.02 2.09
CA GLN A 409 -17.25 -6.74 3.26
C GLN A 409 -18.33 -5.89 3.92
N GLN A 410 -19.57 -6.37 3.94
CA GLN A 410 -20.69 -5.66 4.55
C GLN A 410 -20.51 -5.52 6.06
N ILE A 411 -20.80 -4.33 6.58
CA ILE A 411 -20.79 -4.06 8.01
C ILE A 411 -21.85 -4.93 8.72
N PRO A 412 -21.54 -5.56 9.87
CA PRO A 412 -22.47 -6.46 10.57
C PRO A 412 -23.49 -5.67 11.43
N VAL A 413 -24.24 -4.78 10.79
CA VAL A 413 -25.27 -3.95 11.40
C VAL A 413 -26.61 -4.23 10.72
N TRP A 414 -27.65 -4.36 11.54
CA TRP A 414 -29.02 -4.62 11.11
C TRP A 414 -29.90 -3.48 11.56
N TYR A 415 -30.49 -2.76 10.63
CA TYR A 415 -31.46 -1.70 10.89
C TYR A 415 -32.88 -2.25 10.90
N CYS A 416 -33.71 -1.70 11.77
CA CYS A 416 -35.14 -1.99 11.72
C CYS A 416 -35.76 -1.31 10.51
N PHE A 417 -36.38 -2.08 9.61
CA PHE A 417 -36.97 -1.55 8.36
C PHE A 417 -38.03 -0.45 8.64
N SER A 418 -38.78 -0.58 9.74
CA SER A 418 -39.83 0.41 10.09
C SER A 418 -39.32 1.65 10.83
N CYS A 419 -38.18 1.55 11.52
CA CYS A 419 -37.63 2.65 12.33
C CYS A 419 -36.38 3.27 11.68
N GLY A 420 -35.89 2.68 10.58
CA GLY A 420 -34.71 3.14 9.91
C GLY A 420 -33.46 3.18 10.80
N ASP A 421 -32.69 4.22 10.65
CA ASP A 421 -31.43 4.50 11.35
C ASP A 421 -31.53 4.64 12.87
N GLU A 422 -32.71 4.89 13.37
CA GLU A 422 -32.94 5.13 14.80
C GLU A 422 -32.93 3.85 15.63
N SER A 423 -32.99 2.69 15.00
CA SER A 423 -32.95 1.40 15.70
C SER A 423 -32.11 0.39 14.93
N PHE A 424 -30.98 0.00 15.49
CA PHE A 424 -30.08 -0.98 14.90
C PHE A 424 -29.53 -1.98 15.92
N ILE A 425 -29.06 -3.11 15.43
CA ILE A 425 -28.36 -4.14 16.20
C ILE A 425 -27.06 -4.51 15.48
N VAL A 426 -25.95 -4.57 16.24
CA VAL A 426 -24.64 -5.00 15.76
C VAL A 426 -24.49 -6.50 15.98
N SER A 427 -24.53 -7.30 14.91
CA SER A 427 -24.49 -8.77 14.98
C SER A 427 -24.05 -9.38 13.65
N GLN A 428 -23.27 -10.48 13.70
CA GLN A 428 -22.93 -11.26 12.50
C GLN A 428 -24.18 -11.92 11.86
N LYS A 429 -25.10 -12.38 12.68
CA LYS A 429 -26.31 -13.06 12.24
C LYS A 429 -27.51 -12.14 12.35
N LYS A 430 -28.54 -12.39 11.52
CA LYS A 430 -29.81 -11.68 11.60
C LYS A 430 -30.38 -11.78 13.02
N PRO A 431 -30.74 -10.65 13.66
CA PRO A 431 -31.27 -10.65 15.02
C PRO A 431 -32.59 -11.39 15.09
N LYS A 432 -32.77 -12.18 16.13
CA LYS A 432 -34.05 -12.81 16.47
C LYS A 432 -34.92 -11.95 17.39
N ALA A 433 -34.34 -10.96 18.04
CA ALA A 433 -35.02 -10.03 18.95
C ALA A 433 -36.00 -9.14 18.19
N LYS A 434 -37.03 -8.68 18.90
CA LYS A 434 -37.93 -7.62 18.42
C LYS A 434 -37.21 -6.26 18.47
N CYS A 435 -37.55 -5.37 17.54
CA CYS A 435 -37.09 -3.98 17.60
C CYS A 435 -37.54 -3.33 18.92
N PRO A 436 -36.66 -2.68 19.67
CA PRO A 436 -37.05 -2.04 20.94
C PRO A 436 -38.07 -0.91 20.77
N LYS A 437 -38.07 -0.23 19.61
CA LYS A 437 -39.00 0.86 19.28
C LYS A 437 -40.37 0.34 18.80
N CYS A 438 -40.40 -0.30 17.62
CA CYS A 438 -41.67 -0.69 16.97
C CYS A 438 -42.11 -2.13 17.28
N LYS A 439 -41.38 -2.89 18.10
CA LYS A 439 -41.64 -4.30 18.48
C LYS A 439 -41.74 -5.31 17.33
N LYS A 440 -41.48 -4.91 16.08
CA LYS A 440 -41.43 -5.81 14.89
C LYS A 440 -40.10 -6.54 14.79
N LYS A 441 -40.06 -7.67 14.03
CA LYS A 441 -38.83 -8.46 13.73
C LYS A 441 -38.34 -8.25 12.29
N ASN A 442 -38.42 -7.06 11.76
CA ASN A 442 -38.12 -6.73 10.36
C ASN A 442 -36.75 -6.11 10.21
N TRP A 443 -35.70 -6.85 10.59
CA TRP A 443 -34.33 -6.45 10.49
C TRP A 443 -33.80 -6.62 9.07
N GLN A 444 -33.17 -5.58 8.53
CA GLN A 444 -32.47 -5.54 7.28
C GLN A 444 -30.98 -5.23 7.50
N ARG A 445 -30.09 -5.99 6.88
CA ARG A 445 -28.64 -5.72 6.96
C ARG A 445 -28.32 -4.46 6.18
N THR A 446 -27.43 -3.62 6.71
CA THR A 446 -26.94 -2.45 6.00
C THR A 446 -26.27 -2.85 4.68
N GLU A 447 -26.41 -1.99 3.68
CA GLU A 447 -25.67 -2.15 2.41
C GLU A 447 -24.26 -1.61 2.46
N GLU A 448 -23.92 -0.83 3.48
CA GLU A 448 -22.59 -0.26 3.70
C GLU A 448 -21.55 -1.37 3.85
N VAL A 449 -20.37 -1.13 3.29
CA VAL A 449 -19.22 -2.02 3.42
C VAL A 449 -18.11 -1.32 4.20
N PHE A 450 -17.15 -2.09 4.66
CA PHE A 450 -15.96 -1.53 5.30
C PHE A 450 -15.04 -0.84 4.29
N ASP A 451 -14.36 0.22 4.75
CA ASP A 451 -13.13 0.67 4.16
C ASP A 451 -12.16 -0.52 4.00
N THR A 452 -11.56 -0.70 2.82
CA THR A 452 -10.63 -1.80 2.55
C THR A 452 -9.48 -1.84 3.55
N TRP A 453 -9.04 -0.67 4.04
CA TRP A 453 -7.98 -0.56 5.03
C TRP A 453 -8.38 -1.06 6.42
N PHE A 454 -9.68 -1.07 6.75
CA PHE A 454 -10.16 -1.68 7.98
C PHE A 454 -9.96 -3.19 7.95
N SER A 455 -10.32 -3.83 6.88
CA SER A 455 -10.09 -5.27 6.71
C SER A 455 -8.60 -5.60 6.59
N SER A 456 -7.85 -4.86 5.76
CA SER A 456 -6.40 -5.07 5.55
C SER A 456 -5.56 -4.86 6.82
N ALA A 457 -6.03 -4.02 7.76
CA ALA A 457 -5.40 -3.86 9.08
C ALA A 457 -5.36 -5.15 9.90
N LEU A 458 -6.24 -6.10 9.62
CA LEU A 458 -6.34 -7.38 10.31
C LEU A 458 -5.51 -8.49 9.63
N TRP A 459 -4.92 -8.22 8.47
CA TRP A 459 -4.21 -9.17 7.62
C TRP A 459 -3.25 -10.09 8.39
N PRO A 460 -2.40 -9.61 9.33
CA PRO A 460 -1.41 -10.46 9.99
C PRO A 460 -1.98 -11.63 10.79
N PHE A 461 -3.23 -11.54 11.22
CA PHE A 461 -3.87 -12.58 12.03
C PHE A 461 -5.18 -13.10 11.44
N ALA A 462 -5.88 -12.32 10.61
CA ALA A 462 -7.12 -12.75 9.97
C ALA A 462 -6.91 -13.84 8.92
N ILE A 463 -5.71 -13.93 8.30
CA ILE A 463 -5.33 -15.00 7.36
C ILE A 463 -5.02 -16.34 8.04
N LEU A 464 -4.93 -16.38 9.35
CA LEU A 464 -4.54 -17.57 10.12
C LEU A 464 -5.80 -18.35 10.51
N TYR A 465 -6.26 -19.24 9.63
CA TYR A 465 -7.57 -19.88 9.72
C TYR A 465 -7.63 -21.08 10.67
N THR A 466 -6.49 -21.73 10.93
CA THR A 466 -6.41 -22.92 11.77
C THR A 466 -5.67 -22.66 13.08
N LYS A 467 -5.82 -23.54 14.07
CA LYS A 467 -5.07 -23.45 15.33
C LYS A 467 -3.56 -23.47 15.10
N GLU A 468 -3.08 -24.28 14.14
CA GLU A 468 -1.66 -24.37 13.80
C GLU A 468 -1.16 -23.09 13.09
N GLU A 469 -1.95 -22.51 12.17
CA GLU A 469 -1.61 -21.24 11.55
C GLU A 469 -1.53 -20.12 12.58
N LYS A 470 -2.41 -20.07 13.57
CA LYS A 470 -2.39 -19.05 14.64
C LYS A 470 -1.09 -19.05 15.45
N LYS A 471 -0.36 -20.16 15.51
CA LYS A 471 0.98 -20.24 16.12
C LYS A 471 2.07 -19.52 15.30
N LEU A 472 1.74 -19.07 14.09
CA LEU A 472 2.64 -18.31 13.22
C LEU A 472 2.60 -16.79 13.50
N TYR A 473 1.75 -16.33 14.40
CA TYR A 473 1.72 -14.94 14.83
C TYR A 473 2.69 -14.71 16.01
N PRO A 474 3.48 -13.63 16.00
CA PRO A 474 3.62 -12.61 14.98
C PRO A 474 4.56 -13.00 13.83
N ALA A 475 4.45 -12.32 12.68
CA ALA A 475 5.39 -12.45 11.58
C ALA A 475 6.78 -11.87 11.93
N ASN A 476 7.81 -12.23 11.15
CA ASN A 476 9.15 -11.66 11.31
C ASN A 476 9.34 -10.41 10.45
N LEU A 477 8.82 -10.42 9.23
CA LEU A 477 9.10 -9.41 8.23
C LEU A 477 7.85 -9.10 7.41
N VAL A 478 7.65 -7.82 7.14
CA VAL A 478 6.74 -7.29 6.12
C VAL A 478 7.49 -6.25 5.29
N ALA A 479 7.32 -6.27 3.96
CA ALA A 479 7.73 -5.18 3.12
C ALA A 479 6.54 -4.29 2.76
N THR A 480 6.79 -3.04 2.42
CA THR A 480 5.75 -2.06 2.08
C THR A 480 6.30 -0.92 1.24
N ALA A 481 5.44 -0.32 0.41
CA ALA A 481 5.70 0.98 -0.18
C ALA A 481 5.54 2.09 0.87
N ARG A 482 6.26 3.22 0.69
CA ARG A 482 6.16 4.37 1.60
C ARG A 482 4.74 4.93 1.72
N ASP A 483 4.00 4.92 0.61
CA ASP A 483 2.67 5.52 0.49
C ASP A 483 1.62 4.82 1.36
N ILE A 484 1.85 3.55 1.71
CA ILE A 484 0.94 2.75 2.53
C ILE A 484 1.48 2.46 3.95
N LEU A 485 2.54 3.16 4.37
CA LEU A 485 3.07 3.03 5.72
C LEU A 485 2.02 3.44 6.77
N GLN A 486 1.32 4.54 6.54
CA GLN A 486 0.23 5.00 7.41
C GLN A 486 -1.06 4.22 7.15
N LEU A 487 -1.43 4.04 5.89
CA LEU A 487 -2.67 3.38 5.48
C LEU A 487 -2.76 1.91 5.91
N TRP A 488 -1.63 1.20 5.95
CA TRP A 488 -1.60 -0.23 6.18
C TRP A 488 -0.76 -0.65 7.38
N ILE A 489 0.52 -0.29 7.42
CA ILE A 489 1.45 -0.75 8.46
C ILE A 489 1.04 -0.26 9.84
N ALA A 490 0.78 1.05 10.00
CA ALA A 490 0.37 1.61 11.28
C ALA A 490 -0.95 0.98 11.77
N ARG A 491 -1.89 0.77 10.84
CA ARG A 491 -3.19 0.15 11.13
C ARG A 491 -3.05 -1.31 11.54
N MET A 492 -2.17 -2.08 10.90
CA MET A 492 -1.86 -3.46 11.35
C MET A 492 -1.22 -3.47 12.74
N ILE A 493 -0.34 -2.52 13.06
CA ILE A 493 0.34 -2.47 14.36
C ILE A 493 -0.67 -2.22 15.48
N PHE A 494 -1.52 -1.20 15.38
CA PHE A 494 -2.50 -0.96 16.44
C PHE A 494 -3.55 -2.07 16.54
N SER A 495 -4.00 -2.63 15.41
CA SER A 495 -4.95 -3.75 15.42
C SER A 495 -4.33 -5.00 16.06
N GLY A 496 -3.09 -5.34 15.72
CA GLY A 496 -2.37 -6.45 16.35
C GLY A 496 -2.20 -6.24 17.86
N LYS A 497 -1.80 -5.05 18.29
CA LYS A 497 -1.68 -4.71 19.72
C LYS A 497 -3.04 -4.75 20.44
N PHE A 498 -4.11 -4.31 19.79
CA PHE A 498 -5.45 -4.32 20.39
C PHE A 498 -6.01 -5.74 20.50
N PHE A 499 -6.05 -6.49 19.39
CA PHE A 499 -6.70 -7.82 19.34
C PHE A 499 -5.83 -8.95 19.86
N GLN A 500 -4.52 -8.94 19.56
CA GLN A 500 -3.59 -10.03 19.88
C GLN A 500 -2.65 -9.71 21.04
N LYS A 501 -2.70 -8.49 21.59
CA LYS A 501 -1.81 -7.98 22.67
C LYS A 501 -0.32 -8.01 22.32
N LYS A 502 0.02 -8.26 21.07
CA LYS A 502 1.39 -8.35 20.54
C LYS A 502 1.49 -7.58 19.23
N ALA A 503 2.65 -7.01 18.95
CA ALA A 503 2.93 -6.43 17.64
C ALA A 503 2.82 -7.48 16.54
N PRO A 504 2.29 -7.14 15.34
CA PRO A 504 1.98 -8.13 14.30
C PRO A 504 3.20 -8.66 13.56
N PHE A 505 4.30 -7.95 13.59
CA PHE A 505 5.58 -8.30 12.96
C PHE A 505 6.74 -7.58 13.67
N LYS A 506 7.96 -8.07 13.42
CA LYS A 506 9.17 -7.50 14.04
C LYS A 506 9.82 -6.41 13.20
N ILE A 507 9.88 -6.61 11.88
CA ILE A 507 10.58 -5.73 10.95
C ILE A 507 9.58 -5.28 9.87
N VAL A 508 9.58 -3.98 9.61
CA VAL A 508 8.92 -3.33 8.48
C VAL A 508 10.01 -2.80 7.55
N PHE A 509 10.11 -3.37 6.37
CA PHE A 509 11.01 -2.86 5.35
C PHE A 509 10.26 -1.98 4.35
N VAL A 510 10.55 -0.68 4.37
CA VAL A 510 10.02 0.27 3.37
C VAL A 510 10.94 0.24 2.16
N HIS A 511 10.50 -0.45 1.11
CA HIS A 511 11.30 -0.62 -0.11
C HIS A 511 11.37 0.66 -0.94
N PRO A 512 12.41 0.82 -1.79
CA PRO A 512 12.50 1.93 -2.75
C PRO A 512 11.28 2.00 -3.68
N THR A 513 10.90 3.21 -4.07
CA THR A 513 9.92 3.40 -5.16
C THR A 513 10.62 3.26 -6.51
N ILE A 514 9.98 2.56 -7.45
CA ILE A 514 10.46 2.52 -8.85
C ILE A 514 9.87 3.72 -9.61
N LEU A 515 10.76 4.46 -10.24
CA LEU A 515 10.46 5.66 -11.03
C LEU A 515 10.87 5.41 -12.50
N THR A 516 10.30 6.19 -13.41
CA THR A 516 10.79 6.27 -14.79
C THR A 516 12.22 6.83 -14.83
N LYS A 517 12.88 6.81 -15.98
CA LYS A 517 14.20 7.44 -16.15
C LYS A 517 14.21 8.92 -15.78
N GLU A 518 13.12 9.63 -16.08
CA GLU A 518 12.90 11.05 -15.79
C GLU A 518 12.57 11.33 -14.32
N GLY A 519 12.46 10.28 -13.48
CA GLY A 519 12.17 10.41 -12.06
C GLY A 519 10.68 10.54 -11.73
N LYS A 520 9.78 10.29 -12.68
CA LYS A 520 8.33 10.28 -12.45
C LYS A 520 7.87 8.91 -11.93
N ARG A 521 6.77 8.88 -11.17
CA ARG A 521 6.17 7.63 -10.71
C ARG A 521 5.67 6.81 -11.90
N MET A 522 5.99 5.52 -11.93
CA MET A 522 5.42 4.61 -12.93
C MET A 522 3.94 4.34 -12.61
N SER A 523 3.09 4.49 -13.61
CA SER A 523 1.66 4.21 -13.52
C SER A 523 1.15 3.59 -14.82
N LYS A 524 0.29 2.57 -14.72
CA LYS A 524 -0.38 2.00 -15.90
C LYS A 524 -1.35 2.97 -16.54
N SER A 525 -2.04 3.77 -15.73
CA SER A 525 -2.98 4.78 -16.22
C SER A 525 -2.31 5.91 -17.00
N LEU A 526 -1.01 6.13 -16.79
CA LEU A 526 -0.20 7.12 -17.51
C LEU A 526 0.60 6.50 -18.68
N GLY A 527 0.42 5.20 -18.97
CA GLY A 527 1.20 4.50 -20.01
C GLY A 527 2.69 4.33 -19.71
N THR A 528 3.14 4.64 -18.49
CA THR A 528 4.56 4.57 -18.07
C THR A 528 4.89 3.28 -17.31
N GLY A 529 3.91 2.40 -17.09
CA GLY A 529 4.10 1.12 -16.41
C GLY A 529 4.72 0.08 -17.33
N ILE A 530 5.80 -0.57 -16.88
CA ILE A 530 6.42 -1.70 -17.58
C ILE A 530 5.84 -2.99 -17.00
N ASP A 531 5.37 -3.90 -17.88
CA ASP A 531 4.92 -5.23 -17.46
C ASP A 531 6.14 -6.13 -17.21
N PRO A 532 6.27 -6.67 -15.98
CA PRO A 532 7.37 -7.58 -15.68
C PRO A 532 7.38 -8.86 -16.54
N LEU A 533 6.21 -9.31 -17.04
CA LEU A 533 6.13 -10.48 -17.90
C LEU A 533 6.80 -10.28 -19.27
N GLU A 534 6.73 -9.08 -19.85
CA GLU A 534 7.42 -8.74 -21.09
C GLU A 534 8.94 -8.89 -20.92
N LEU A 535 9.47 -8.41 -19.79
CA LEU A 535 10.89 -8.54 -19.48
C LEU A 535 11.30 -10.00 -19.21
N ILE A 536 10.44 -10.77 -18.53
CA ILE A 536 10.66 -12.21 -18.32
C ILE A 536 10.68 -12.95 -19.66
N GLN A 537 9.73 -12.68 -20.54
CA GLN A 537 9.67 -13.32 -21.86
C GLN A 537 10.91 -13.00 -22.70
N LYS A 538 11.45 -11.79 -22.59
CA LYS A 538 12.62 -11.36 -23.38
C LYS A 538 13.94 -11.85 -22.80
N TYR A 539 14.10 -11.81 -21.47
CA TYR A 539 15.40 -11.99 -20.82
C TYR A 539 15.45 -13.17 -19.84
N GLY A 540 14.31 -13.69 -19.42
CA GLY A 540 14.19 -14.69 -18.34
C GLY A 540 14.01 -14.06 -16.95
N THR A 541 13.50 -14.86 -16.03
CA THR A 541 13.19 -14.44 -14.66
C THR A 541 14.44 -14.05 -13.87
N ASP A 542 15.49 -14.86 -13.92
CA ASP A 542 16.73 -14.59 -13.18
C ASP A 542 17.41 -13.30 -13.69
N ALA A 543 17.34 -12.98 -14.99
CA ALA A 543 17.85 -11.72 -15.53
C ALA A 543 17.06 -10.51 -15.05
N LEU A 544 15.72 -10.59 -14.97
CA LEU A 544 14.88 -9.54 -14.39
C LEU A 544 15.21 -9.34 -12.90
N ARG A 545 15.31 -10.42 -12.12
CA ARG A 545 15.69 -10.39 -10.70
C ARG A 545 17.05 -9.71 -10.50
N PHE A 546 18.04 -10.08 -11.31
CA PHE A 546 19.35 -9.44 -11.32
C PHE A 546 19.20 -7.93 -11.60
N GLY A 547 18.57 -7.57 -12.72
CA GLY A 547 18.49 -6.18 -13.18
C GLY A 547 17.81 -5.24 -12.19
N ILE A 548 16.72 -5.70 -11.57
CA ILE A 548 15.96 -4.88 -10.60
C ILE A 548 16.75 -4.71 -9.28
N LEU A 549 17.43 -5.77 -8.81
CA LEU A 549 18.26 -5.71 -7.59
C LEU A 549 19.57 -4.95 -7.82
N TRP A 550 20.17 -5.05 -9.01
CA TRP A 550 21.39 -4.35 -9.36
C TRP A 550 21.28 -2.84 -9.23
N GLN A 551 20.12 -2.31 -9.58
CA GLN A 551 19.80 -0.88 -9.54
C GLN A 551 19.53 -0.37 -8.12
N MET A 552 19.32 -1.27 -7.14
CA MET A 552 19.12 -0.85 -5.76
C MET A 552 20.40 -0.21 -5.21
N SER A 553 20.33 1.07 -4.90
CA SER A 553 21.32 1.79 -4.11
C SER A 553 20.75 2.04 -2.71
N ALA A 554 21.57 1.96 -1.68
CA ALA A 554 21.28 2.11 -0.25
C ALA A 554 19.97 2.86 0.10
N HIS A 555 18.81 2.24 -0.16
CA HIS A 555 17.46 2.73 0.22
C HIS A 555 16.94 3.99 -0.51
N GLN A 556 17.58 4.40 -1.61
CA GLN A 556 17.09 5.48 -2.46
C GLN A 556 16.07 4.94 -3.48
N ASP A 557 15.22 5.83 -4.01
CA ASP A 557 14.32 5.49 -5.11
C ASP A 557 15.12 5.04 -6.34
N LEU A 558 14.52 4.11 -7.07
CA LEU A 558 15.14 3.44 -8.19
C LEU A 558 14.60 4.02 -9.50
N ARG A 559 15.45 4.69 -10.27
CA ARG A 559 15.12 5.06 -11.65
C ARG A 559 15.39 3.85 -12.53
N PHE A 560 14.32 3.20 -12.99
CA PHE A 560 14.45 1.95 -13.72
C PHE A 560 15.00 2.15 -15.13
N ASP A 561 16.01 1.34 -15.44
CA ASP A 561 16.54 1.14 -16.78
C ASP A 561 16.56 -0.37 -17.10
N SER A 562 16.33 -0.74 -18.36
CA SER A 562 16.40 -2.14 -18.82
C SER A 562 17.83 -2.64 -19.04
N SER A 563 18.82 -1.75 -19.19
CA SER A 563 20.23 -2.14 -19.43
C SER A 563 20.79 -3.07 -18.33
N PRO A 564 20.49 -2.90 -17.02
CA PRO A 564 20.90 -3.86 -16.01
C PRO A 564 20.21 -5.24 -16.11
N VAL A 565 19.05 -5.34 -16.76
CA VAL A 565 18.41 -6.63 -17.05
C VAL A 565 19.20 -7.36 -18.16
N GLU A 566 19.64 -6.64 -19.18
CA GLU A 566 20.53 -7.16 -20.23
C GLU A 566 21.90 -7.58 -19.67
N LEU A 567 22.45 -6.78 -18.73
CA LEU A 567 23.67 -7.17 -17.99
C LEU A 567 23.45 -8.47 -17.23
N GLY A 568 22.26 -8.62 -16.62
CA GLY A 568 21.86 -9.88 -15.97
C GLY A 568 21.89 -11.06 -16.92
N GLN A 569 21.32 -10.93 -18.11
CA GLN A 569 21.35 -11.99 -19.13
C GLN A 569 22.79 -12.36 -19.53
N LYS A 570 23.66 -11.36 -19.74
CA LYS A 570 25.11 -11.59 -20.03
C LYS A 570 25.78 -12.31 -18.85
N PHE A 571 25.43 -11.94 -17.62
CA PHE A 571 26.01 -12.58 -16.45
C PHE A 571 25.54 -14.05 -16.31
N LEU A 572 24.26 -14.34 -16.58
CA LEU A 572 23.74 -15.72 -16.62
C LEU A 572 24.50 -16.56 -17.66
N ASN A 573 24.75 -16.01 -18.84
CA ASN A 573 25.56 -16.69 -19.87
C ASN A 573 27.02 -16.91 -19.42
N LYS A 574 27.63 -15.95 -18.72
CA LYS A 574 28.99 -16.12 -18.15
C LYS A 574 29.00 -17.25 -17.10
N ILE A 575 27.96 -17.31 -16.21
CA ILE A 575 27.79 -18.39 -15.24
C ILE A 575 27.68 -19.73 -15.98
N TRP A 576 26.78 -19.82 -16.96
CA TRP A 576 26.53 -21.02 -17.74
C TRP A 576 27.85 -21.56 -18.34
N ASN A 577 28.62 -20.70 -19.02
CA ASN A 577 29.87 -21.09 -19.64
C ASN A 577 30.99 -21.44 -18.65
N ALA A 578 31.03 -20.80 -17.47
CA ALA A 578 31.97 -21.18 -16.40
C ALA A 578 31.70 -22.60 -15.90
N TYR A 579 30.42 -22.98 -15.72
CA TYR A 579 30.05 -24.34 -15.32
C TYR A 579 30.23 -25.35 -16.45
N ARG A 580 29.97 -24.94 -17.70
CA ARG A 580 30.31 -25.73 -18.91
C ARG A 580 31.80 -26.05 -18.94
N PHE A 581 32.66 -25.05 -18.73
CA PHE A 581 34.11 -25.24 -18.63
C PHE A 581 34.50 -26.21 -17.51
N TYR A 582 33.93 -26.05 -16.31
CA TYR A 582 34.16 -26.95 -15.20
C TYR A 582 33.83 -28.43 -15.55
N PHE A 583 32.68 -28.71 -16.16
CA PHE A 583 32.27 -30.06 -16.50
C PHE A 583 33.10 -30.64 -17.63
N LEU A 584 33.59 -29.82 -18.57
CA LEU A 584 34.53 -30.24 -19.62
C LEU A 584 35.91 -30.61 -19.04
N GLN A 585 36.41 -29.84 -18.08
CA GLN A 585 37.69 -30.14 -17.43
C GLN A 585 37.59 -31.42 -16.58
N ARG A 586 36.46 -31.60 -15.87
CA ARG A 586 36.24 -32.80 -15.06
C ARG A 586 36.17 -34.09 -15.90
N SER A 587 35.78 -34.04 -17.15
CA SER A 587 35.73 -35.20 -18.06
C SER A 587 37.08 -35.62 -18.56
N LYS A 588 38.08 -34.73 -18.51
CA LYS A 588 39.47 -35.05 -18.84
C LYS A 588 40.12 -35.75 -17.63
N ASN A 589 40.75 -36.92 -17.86
CA ASN A 589 41.51 -37.63 -16.80
C ASN A 589 42.76 -36.84 -16.42
N ILE A 590 42.58 -35.78 -15.61
CA ILE A 590 43.67 -34.95 -15.08
C ILE A 590 44.28 -35.74 -13.88
N GLN A 591 45.63 -35.88 -13.88
CA GLN A 591 46.35 -36.44 -12.72
C GLN A 591 45.96 -35.65 -11.47
N ARG A 592 45.44 -36.38 -10.48
CA ARG A 592 44.92 -35.80 -9.23
C ARG A 592 46.10 -35.29 -8.39
N ASN A 593 46.26 -33.99 -8.30
CA ASN A 593 47.13 -33.42 -7.28
C ASN A 593 46.36 -33.38 -5.95
N GLN A 594 46.85 -34.01 -4.91
CA GLN A 594 46.20 -34.04 -3.56
C GLN A 594 46.50 -32.76 -2.76
N GLY A 595 47.40 -31.92 -3.25
CA GLY A 595 47.77 -30.67 -2.56
C GLY A 595 46.85 -29.51 -2.88
N THR A 596 46.77 -28.53 -1.97
CA THR A 596 46.05 -27.26 -2.18
C THR A 596 47.02 -26.20 -2.70
N SER A 597 46.81 -25.74 -3.92
CA SER A 597 47.67 -24.73 -4.56
C SER A 597 47.52 -23.34 -3.88
N THR A 598 48.46 -22.43 -4.20
CA THR A 598 48.34 -21.04 -3.75
C THR A 598 47.09 -20.37 -4.32
N TYR A 599 46.69 -20.70 -5.54
CA TYR A 599 45.45 -20.20 -6.16
C TYR A 599 44.22 -20.73 -5.49
N ASP A 600 44.19 -22.03 -5.10
CA ASP A 600 43.11 -22.61 -4.32
C ASP A 600 42.92 -21.89 -2.97
N LYS A 601 44.03 -21.66 -2.25
CA LYS A 601 44.00 -20.93 -0.97
C LYS A 601 43.50 -19.50 -1.14
N LYS A 602 43.89 -18.80 -2.18
CA LYS A 602 43.52 -17.41 -2.51
C LYS A 602 42.01 -17.34 -2.79
N ILE A 603 41.48 -18.18 -3.68
CA ILE A 603 40.06 -18.15 -4.05
C ILE A 603 39.13 -18.57 -2.89
N LEU A 604 39.54 -19.55 -2.07
CA LEU A 604 38.79 -19.95 -0.87
C LEU A 604 38.66 -18.81 0.16
N ARG A 605 39.75 -18.04 0.36
CA ARG A 605 39.75 -16.85 1.24
C ARG A 605 38.83 -15.78 0.66
N ALA A 606 38.89 -15.52 -0.64
CA ALA A 606 38.04 -14.57 -1.33
C ALA A 606 36.55 -14.96 -1.24
N LEU A 607 36.21 -16.24 -1.41
CA LEU A 607 34.87 -16.79 -1.26
C LEU A 607 34.34 -16.58 0.17
N LYS A 608 35.15 -16.93 1.18
CA LYS A 608 34.78 -16.74 2.60
C LYS A 608 34.51 -15.25 2.92
N SER A 609 35.38 -14.36 2.46
CA SER A 609 35.21 -12.91 2.63
C SER A 609 33.94 -12.40 1.92
N THR A 610 33.68 -12.86 0.69
CA THR A 610 32.49 -12.52 -0.07
C THR A 610 31.22 -12.99 0.62
N LYS A 611 31.16 -14.23 1.11
CA LYS A 611 30.03 -14.74 1.88
C LYS A 611 29.73 -13.91 3.11
N LYS A 612 30.76 -13.54 3.90
CA LYS A 612 30.60 -12.68 5.07
C LYS A 612 30.04 -11.32 4.73
N PHE A 613 30.54 -10.69 3.66
CA PHE A 613 30.06 -9.40 3.18
C PHE A 613 28.60 -9.49 2.71
N VAL A 614 28.28 -10.46 1.87
CA VAL A 614 26.94 -10.69 1.32
C VAL A 614 25.92 -10.94 2.43
N SER A 615 26.23 -11.80 3.39
CA SER A 615 25.38 -12.05 4.56
C SER A 615 25.04 -10.76 5.30
N LYS A 616 26.05 -9.93 5.61
CA LYS A 616 25.87 -8.65 6.29
C LYS A 616 24.98 -7.70 5.48
N LYS A 617 25.09 -7.71 4.13
CA LYS A 617 24.32 -6.83 3.26
C LYS A 617 22.87 -7.32 3.10
N ILE A 618 22.62 -8.63 3.01
CA ILE A 618 21.27 -9.19 3.00
C ILE A 618 20.54 -8.84 4.30
N GLU A 619 21.19 -8.99 5.45
CA GLU A 619 20.58 -8.69 6.76
C GLU A 619 20.25 -7.19 6.94
N LYS A 620 20.88 -6.31 6.18
CA LYS A 620 20.60 -4.88 6.13
C LYS A 620 19.72 -4.46 4.96
N PHE A 621 19.14 -5.39 4.22
CA PHE A 621 18.33 -5.13 3.02
C PHE A 621 19.08 -4.35 1.92
N GLU A 622 20.41 -4.38 1.91
CA GLU A 622 21.28 -3.74 0.93
C GLU A 622 21.60 -4.71 -0.20
N LEU A 623 20.56 -5.28 -0.85
CA LEU A 623 20.68 -6.39 -1.78
C LEU A 623 21.47 -6.05 -3.04
N GLY A 624 21.39 -4.82 -3.54
CA GLY A 624 22.16 -4.37 -4.68
C GLY A 624 23.68 -4.39 -4.41
N LEU A 625 24.10 -4.01 -3.20
CA LEU A 625 25.51 -4.09 -2.79
C LEU A 625 25.97 -5.55 -2.63
N ALA A 626 25.09 -6.41 -2.10
CA ALA A 626 25.36 -7.84 -2.03
C ALA A 626 25.58 -8.44 -3.41
N LEU A 627 24.68 -8.16 -4.37
CA LEU A 627 24.73 -8.66 -5.73
C LEU A 627 25.99 -8.15 -6.50
N LYS A 628 26.32 -6.87 -6.35
CA LYS A 628 27.55 -6.30 -6.95
C LYS A 628 28.83 -6.97 -6.44
N ARG A 629 28.87 -7.32 -5.13
CA ARG A 629 30.00 -8.08 -4.57
C ARG A 629 30.06 -9.51 -5.12
N ILE A 630 28.91 -10.17 -5.27
CA ILE A 630 28.81 -11.51 -5.88
C ILE A 630 29.32 -11.46 -7.33
N TYR A 631 28.82 -10.48 -8.11
CA TYR A 631 29.24 -10.28 -9.48
C TYR A 631 30.75 -10.09 -9.59
N LYS A 632 31.35 -9.18 -8.79
CA LYS A 632 32.79 -8.92 -8.78
C LYS A 632 33.58 -10.20 -8.46
N PHE A 633 33.14 -10.94 -7.43
CA PHE A 633 33.82 -12.19 -7.07
C PHE A 633 33.71 -13.23 -8.19
N PHE A 634 32.53 -13.45 -8.73
CA PHE A 634 32.30 -14.48 -9.74
C PHE A 634 33.00 -14.14 -11.05
N TRP A 635 32.87 -12.93 -11.56
CA TRP A 635 33.41 -12.53 -12.84
C TRP A 635 34.92 -12.36 -12.76
N HIS A 636 35.42 -11.51 -11.86
CA HIS A 636 36.83 -11.10 -11.88
C HIS A 636 37.72 -11.98 -11.01
N GLU A 637 37.29 -12.49 -9.90
CA GLU A 637 38.14 -13.29 -9.02
C GLU A 637 38.10 -14.80 -9.40
N LEU A 638 36.89 -15.33 -9.70
CA LEU A 638 36.72 -16.73 -10.08
C LEU A 638 37.01 -16.93 -11.57
N CYS A 639 36.30 -16.25 -12.49
CA CYS A 639 36.41 -16.53 -13.92
C CYS A 639 37.72 -16.01 -14.52
N ASP A 640 38.04 -14.72 -14.33
CA ASP A 640 39.17 -14.09 -14.99
C ASP A 640 40.54 -14.46 -14.36
N VAL A 641 40.56 -14.98 -13.12
CA VAL A 641 41.78 -15.39 -12.43
C VAL A 641 41.83 -16.91 -12.22
N TYR A 642 40.91 -17.43 -11.36
CA TYR A 642 41.03 -18.84 -10.91
C TYR A 642 40.76 -19.85 -12.04
N LEU A 643 39.70 -19.64 -12.87
CA LEU A 643 39.41 -20.54 -13.98
C LEU A 643 40.50 -20.51 -15.07
N GLU A 644 41.23 -19.40 -15.24
CA GLU A 644 42.34 -19.33 -16.19
C GLU A 644 43.49 -20.25 -15.79
N THR A 645 43.71 -20.46 -14.48
CA THR A 645 44.74 -21.40 -14.02
C THR A 645 44.45 -22.86 -14.40
N TRP A 646 43.18 -23.18 -14.78
CA TRP A 646 42.76 -24.50 -15.24
C TRP A 646 42.89 -24.71 -16.77
N LYS A 647 43.31 -23.73 -17.52
CA LYS A 647 43.49 -23.81 -18.97
C LYS A 647 44.89 -24.37 -19.35
N GLY A 648 45.87 -24.25 -18.47
CA GLY A 648 47.22 -24.76 -18.62
C GLY A 648 47.49 -26.03 -17.81
N GLU A 649 48.73 -26.49 -17.74
CA GLU A 649 49.19 -27.53 -16.85
C GLU A 649 49.05 -27.08 -15.39
N THR A 650 48.15 -27.65 -14.65
CA THR A 650 47.77 -27.11 -13.35
C THR A 650 48.12 -28.09 -12.22
N LYS A 651 48.65 -27.51 -11.14
CA LYS A 651 48.82 -28.15 -9.83
C LYS A 651 47.59 -27.95 -8.93
N ASN A 652 46.42 -27.57 -9.49
CA ASN A 652 45.21 -27.29 -8.74
C ASN A 652 44.46 -28.57 -8.37
N ASN A 653 43.80 -28.56 -7.23
CA ASN A 653 43.08 -29.71 -6.70
C ASN A 653 41.64 -29.79 -7.24
N PRO A 654 41.24 -30.87 -7.95
CA PRO A 654 39.88 -31.04 -8.48
C PRO A 654 38.78 -31.03 -7.43
N GLU A 655 39.05 -31.53 -6.21
CA GLU A 655 38.05 -31.50 -5.11
C GLU A 655 37.83 -30.08 -4.61
N VAL A 656 38.88 -29.29 -4.52
CA VAL A 656 38.76 -27.85 -4.19
C VAL A 656 38.00 -27.12 -5.28
N PHE A 657 38.24 -27.44 -6.54
CA PHE A 657 37.50 -26.86 -7.67
C PHE A 657 36.01 -27.17 -7.58
N GLU A 658 35.64 -28.44 -7.38
CA GLU A 658 34.24 -28.84 -7.20
C GLU A 658 33.56 -28.11 -6.02
N LYS A 659 34.26 -28.06 -4.89
CA LYS A 659 33.77 -27.34 -3.70
C LYS A 659 33.54 -25.88 -4.01
N ILE A 660 34.44 -25.18 -4.68
CA ILE A 660 34.28 -23.78 -5.04
C ILE A 660 33.06 -23.56 -5.94
N MET A 661 32.88 -24.44 -6.95
CA MET A 661 31.75 -24.33 -7.86
C MET A 661 30.42 -24.53 -7.16
N ILE A 662 30.28 -25.54 -6.27
CA ILE A 662 29.07 -25.75 -5.48
C ILE A 662 28.80 -24.59 -4.52
N GLU A 663 29.83 -24.09 -3.85
CA GLU A 663 29.68 -22.96 -2.92
C GLU A 663 29.28 -21.66 -3.64
N ASN A 664 29.69 -21.48 -4.90
CA ASN A 664 29.21 -20.38 -5.74
C ASN A 664 27.73 -20.51 -6.10
N LEU A 665 27.24 -21.71 -6.39
CA LEU A 665 25.80 -21.92 -6.60
C LEU A 665 25.02 -21.51 -5.37
N LYS A 666 25.48 -21.85 -4.18
CA LYS A 666 24.83 -21.45 -2.92
C LYS A 666 24.83 -19.93 -2.76
N LEU A 667 25.94 -19.25 -3.06
CA LEU A 667 26.07 -17.80 -2.96
C LEU A 667 25.14 -17.05 -3.92
N LEU A 668 24.99 -17.56 -5.14
CA LEU A 668 24.15 -16.98 -6.19
C LEU A 668 22.65 -17.28 -6.01
N HIS A 669 22.32 -18.43 -5.39
CA HIS A 669 20.97 -18.97 -5.40
C HIS A 669 19.85 -18.04 -4.88
N PRO A 670 20.00 -17.26 -3.82
CA PRO A 670 18.96 -16.33 -3.41
C PRO A 670 18.62 -15.29 -4.49
N PHE A 671 19.57 -14.91 -5.32
CA PHE A 671 19.43 -13.88 -6.35
C PHE A 671 19.01 -14.45 -7.70
N LEU A 672 19.61 -15.57 -8.12
CA LEU A 672 19.46 -16.22 -9.42
C LEU A 672 19.06 -17.69 -9.25
N PRO A 673 17.85 -17.93 -8.74
CA PRO A 673 17.48 -19.25 -8.24
C PRO A 673 17.34 -20.32 -9.33
N HIS A 674 16.86 -19.97 -10.53
CA HIS A 674 16.55 -20.95 -11.58
C HIS A 674 17.84 -21.52 -12.18
N LEU A 675 18.73 -20.68 -12.65
CA LEU A 675 19.99 -21.13 -13.24
C LEU A 675 20.82 -21.92 -12.23
N THR A 676 20.90 -21.47 -11.00
CA THR A 676 21.68 -22.15 -9.95
C THR A 676 21.10 -23.51 -9.57
N GLN A 677 19.78 -23.65 -9.55
CA GLN A 677 19.15 -24.97 -9.34
C GLN A 677 19.42 -25.91 -10.52
N LEU A 678 19.32 -25.44 -11.75
CA LEU A 678 19.60 -26.21 -12.95
C LEU A 678 21.05 -26.75 -12.90
N LEU A 679 22.01 -25.86 -12.63
CA LEU A 679 23.42 -26.23 -12.53
C LEU A 679 23.67 -27.21 -11.36
N TYR A 680 22.94 -27.06 -10.27
CA TYR A 680 23.04 -27.98 -9.12
C TYR A 680 22.57 -29.39 -9.45
N PHE A 681 21.57 -29.56 -10.34
CA PHE A 681 21.19 -30.87 -10.85
C PHE A 681 22.31 -31.55 -11.64
N PHE A 682 23.17 -30.79 -12.31
CA PHE A 682 24.30 -31.36 -13.06
C PHE A 682 25.40 -31.94 -12.16
N PHE A 683 25.45 -31.55 -10.88
CA PHE A 683 26.26 -32.22 -9.86
C PHE A 683 25.61 -33.53 -9.31
N GLY A 684 24.51 -33.99 -9.92
CA GLY A 684 23.82 -35.22 -9.50
C GLY A 684 22.88 -35.01 -8.30
N GLN A 685 22.67 -33.79 -7.89
CA GLN A 685 21.81 -33.48 -6.74
C GLN A 685 20.32 -33.52 -7.13
N LYS A 686 19.49 -34.13 -6.26
CA LYS A 686 18.04 -34.32 -6.53
C LYS A 686 17.13 -33.48 -5.63
N LYS A 687 17.70 -32.61 -4.78
CA LYS A 687 16.97 -31.77 -3.84
C LYS A 687 17.09 -30.28 -4.17
N PRO A 688 16.18 -29.44 -3.70
CA PRO A 688 16.30 -28.00 -3.85
C PRO A 688 17.59 -27.46 -3.22
N LEU A 689 18.26 -26.57 -3.93
CA LEU A 689 19.51 -25.94 -3.50
C LEU A 689 19.32 -25.08 -2.24
N PHE A 690 18.13 -24.53 -2.01
CA PHE A 690 17.82 -23.77 -0.79
C PHE A 690 17.74 -24.62 0.49
N PHE A 691 17.95 -25.93 0.41
CA PHE A 691 18.14 -26.82 1.57
C PHE A 691 19.62 -27.03 1.92
N GLU A 692 20.51 -26.58 1.06
CA GLU A 692 21.94 -26.56 1.40
C GLU A 692 22.22 -25.47 2.44
N LYS A 693 23.21 -25.74 3.30
CA LYS A 693 23.65 -24.74 4.29
C LYS A 693 24.37 -23.62 3.61
N TRP A 694 24.02 -22.39 3.99
CA TRP A 694 24.67 -21.16 3.52
C TRP A 694 26.14 -21.09 3.93
N GLN A 695 26.49 -21.52 5.15
CA GLN A 695 27.83 -21.55 5.72
C GLN A 695 28.34 -23.00 5.86
#